data_958f67a3edacbcd07b1e79b7f2463df6
#
_entry.id   958f67a3edacbcd07b1e79b7f2463df6
#
_cell.length_a   1.000
_cell.length_b   1.000
_cell.length_c   1.000
_cell.angle_alpha   90.00
_cell.angle_beta   90.00
_cell.angle_gamma   90.00
#
_symmetry.space_group_name_H-M   'P 1'
#
loop_
_entity.id
_entity.type
_entity.pdbx_description
1 polymer ?
#
loop_
_entity_poly.entity_id
_entity_poly.type
_entity_poly.pdbx_seq_one_letter_code
_entity_poly.pdbx_strand_id
1 'polypeptide(L)'
;MKIKLLDGSIKEYNQEISVKDISLEIGLKNVIGAKINDQLFDINYLIKNDCDLELITNKSKEYDLMLNLTAAFITSYAINNLKSISQAEIFYNADEMEFSTTFNTEPRLVLDDLKNIQTNINNLSTSNLEIKSNIYDLNKALEILNNDYQKYLAKQMYEKYHYVKVYSINDFYMVVNKALILNSNFIKIIDIEQLTGSYWLNDKNNIMLQRVHGLCATSSSELKNKKVILEDRRSRDHRLINKTLNIFGFDQLVGAGLPLWLPNGFIVKNEIEKYLRQKEWEYDYIPVETPPIGTVELYKTSGHWDHYGEDMFQPFNGGKGSDEQFILRPMNCPHHIAVYKQEQRSYRDLPLRICEHAIQHRFESSGSLTGLERVRGMKLTDSHIFVRSDQIEDEFRSTYKLISEVLKTFNIQIDYLSLSLRDPNDKVKFYKDDLMWDKAESSLEKVLIDLGLKYEKRIGDAAFYGPKLDIQIKTAQNHEITVSTIQLDFLMPNKFDLTYIDKDQKLVRPIMIHRGLIGTYERFIATLLEQTKGVLPLWLAPKQVEIIPISESNLEYANLIHQKLKKEFIRSHIDLRDERLSYKIRDAQTKKVPYQLVLGNKEVENNTITYRQYGSDAQITVQIQEFIDMLKQQINDKK
;
A
#
# COMPACT_ATOMS: atom_id res chain seq x y z
N MET A 1 22.71 -40.14 -2.01
CA MET A 1 21.98 -38.84 -1.93
C MET A 1 21.21 -38.69 -3.23
N LYS A 2 19.90 -38.39 -3.12
CA LYS A 2 18.97 -38.19 -4.25
C LYS A 2 18.62 -36.73 -4.39
N ILE A 3 18.87 -36.18 -5.57
CA ILE A 3 18.54 -34.78 -5.87
C ILE A 3 17.47 -34.77 -6.95
N LYS A 4 16.30 -34.21 -6.62
CA LYS A 4 15.18 -34.06 -7.54
C LYS A 4 15.24 -32.67 -8.18
N LEU A 5 15.31 -32.64 -9.52
CA LEU A 5 15.31 -31.42 -10.31
C LEU A 5 13.90 -30.93 -10.62
N LEU A 6 13.78 -29.67 -11.06
CA LEU A 6 12.51 -29.02 -11.38
C LEU A 6 11.70 -29.73 -12.49
N ASP A 7 12.38 -30.41 -13.41
CA ASP A 7 11.77 -31.23 -14.48
C ASP A 7 11.28 -32.59 -13.99
N GLY A 8 11.41 -32.89 -12.69
CA GLY A 8 11.04 -34.14 -12.05
C GLY A 8 12.10 -35.24 -12.15
N SER A 9 13.22 -35.02 -12.85
CA SER A 9 14.31 -35.99 -12.93
C SER A 9 15.05 -36.11 -11.58
N ILE A 10 15.50 -37.32 -11.25
CA ILE A 10 16.23 -37.60 -10.02
C ILE A 10 17.66 -37.99 -10.39
N LYS A 11 18.64 -37.32 -9.79
CA LYS A 11 20.06 -37.67 -9.87
C LYS A 11 20.53 -38.27 -8.56
N GLU A 12 21.34 -39.30 -8.61
CA GLU A 12 21.91 -39.98 -7.45
C GLU A 12 23.43 -39.75 -7.36
N TYR A 13 23.89 -39.35 -6.17
CA TYR A 13 25.31 -39.10 -5.89
C TYR A 13 25.75 -39.89 -4.66
N ASN A 14 26.97 -40.45 -4.73
CA ASN A 14 27.54 -41.23 -3.61
C ASN A 14 28.32 -40.40 -2.60
N GLN A 15 28.54 -39.12 -2.91
CA GLN A 15 29.25 -38.16 -2.06
C GLN A 15 28.61 -36.74 -2.16
N GLU A 16 29.05 -35.86 -1.29
CA GLU A 16 28.64 -34.43 -1.35
C GLU A 16 29.03 -33.85 -2.72
N ILE A 17 28.15 -32.99 -3.28
CA ILE A 17 28.36 -32.37 -4.58
C ILE A 17 28.00 -30.90 -4.54
N SER A 18 28.76 -30.05 -5.23
CA SER A 18 28.46 -28.62 -5.30
C SER A 18 27.37 -28.33 -6.32
N VAL A 19 26.61 -27.24 -6.09
CA VAL A 19 25.65 -26.71 -7.06
C VAL A 19 26.33 -26.42 -8.39
N LYS A 20 27.61 -25.96 -8.37
CA LYS A 20 28.44 -25.72 -9.55
C LYS A 20 28.66 -26.99 -10.36
N ASP A 21 29.05 -28.07 -9.71
CA ASP A 21 29.33 -29.32 -10.40
C ASP A 21 28.09 -29.93 -11.03
N ILE A 22 26.95 -29.87 -10.32
CA ILE A 22 25.65 -30.26 -10.87
C ILE A 22 25.30 -29.41 -12.11
N SER A 23 25.51 -28.09 -12.05
CA SER A 23 25.24 -27.20 -13.18
C SER A 23 26.07 -27.53 -14.41
N LEU A 24 27.34 -27.88 -14.21
CA LEU A 24 28.25 -28.31 -15.28
C LEU A 24 27.82 -29.65 -15.87
N GLU A 25 27.45 -30.63 -15.03
CA GLU A 25 26.97 -31.94 -15.46
C GLU A 25 25.69 -31.86 -16.30
N ILE A 26 24.78 -30.94 -15.93
CA ILE A 26 23.53 -30.72 -16.67
C ILE A 26 23.77 -29.88 -17.94
N GLY A 27 24.90 -29.19 -18.05
CA GLY A 27 25.25 -28.31 -19.17
C GLY A 27 24.47 -26.97 -19.15
N LEU A 28 23.92 -26.57 -17.99
CA LEU A 28 23.18 -25.30 -17.84
C LEU A 28 24.16 -24.14 -17.65
N LYS A 29 24.08 -23.14 -18.57
CA LYS A 29 24.94 -21.96 -18.54
C LYS A 29 24.37 -20.84 -17.66
N ASN A 30 25.28 -19.98 -17.18
CA ASN A 30 24.95 -18.80 -16.37
C ASN A 30 24.19 -19.12 -15.06
N VAL A 31 24.47 -20.28 -14.46
CA VAL A 31 23.96 -20.60 -13.12
C VAL A 31 24.74 -19.78 -12.11
N ILE A 32 24.02 -19.14 -11.19
CA ILE A 32 24.54 -18.24 -10.15
C ILE A 32 24.33 -18.78 -8.74
N GLY A 33 23.46 -19.76 -8.58
CA GLY A 33 23.12 -20.38 -7.32
C GLY A 33 22.00 -21.41 -7.49
N ALA A 34 21.40 -21.79 -6.39
CA ALA A 34 20.27 -22.72 -6.37
C ALA A 34 19.29 -22.42 -5.25
N LYS A 35 18.05 -22.86 -5.45
CA LYS A 35 17.04 -22.98 -4.44
C LYS A 35 16.94 -24.44 -4.02
N ILE A 36 17.18 -24.73 -2.75
CA ILE A 36 17.20 -26.07 -2.17
C ILE A 36 16.18 -26.08 -1.05
N ASN A 37 15.13 -26.91 -1.17
CA ASN A 37 14.03 -26.95 -0.20
C ASN A 37 13.53 -25.54 0.18
N ASP A 38 13.28 -24.70 -0.84
CA ASP A 38 12.83 -23.30 -0.73
C ASP A 38 13.84 -22.30 -0.12
N GLN A 39 15.09 -22.69 0.15
CA GLN A 39 16.15 -21.79 0.60
C GLN A 39 17.16 -21.49 -0.52
N LEU A 40 17.63 -20.23 -0.58
CA LEU A 40 18.58 -19.78 -1.58
C LEU A 40 20.03 -20.02 -1.12
N PHE A 41 20.81 -20.64 -1.99
CA PHE A 41 22.23 -20.89 -1.81
C PHE A 41 23.05 -20.42 -3.01
N ASP A 42 24.29 -20.04 -2.75
CA ASP A 42 25.24 -19.69 -3.81
C ASP A 42 25.74 -20.93 -4.58
N ILE A 43 26.44 -20.67 -5.68
CA ILE A 43 26.86 -21.73 -6.61
C ILE A 43 27.89 -22.72 -6.02
N ASN A 44 28.61 -22.33 -4.96
CA ASN A 44 29.62 -23.18 -4.32
C ASN A 44 29.06 -24.03 -3.18
N TYR A 45 27.75 -23.87 -2.85
CA TYR A 45 27.15 -24.65 -1.79
C TYR A 45 27.24 -26.15 -2.02
N LEU A 46 27.70 -26.90 -0.99
CA LEU A 46 27.79 -28.36 -1.01
C LEU A 46 26.48 -28.97 -0.51
N ILE A 47 25.81 -29.71 -1.37
CA ILE A 47 24.61 -30.48 -1.03
C ILE A 47 25.05 -31.78 -0.36
N LYS A 48 24.47 -32.07 0.80
CA LYS A 48 24.86 -33.21 1.66
C LYS A 48 23.75 -34.22 1.85
N ASN A 49 22.51 -33.81 1.64
CA ASN A 49 21.32 -34.62 1.90
C ASN A 49 20.39 -34.64 0.70
N ASP A 50 19.43 -35.56 0.70
CA ASP A 50 18.38 -35.60 -0.29
C ASP A 50 17.61 -34.28 -0.30
N CYS A 51 17.32 -33.73 -1.50
CA CYS A 51 16.67 -32.45 -1.62
C CYS A 51 15.98 -32.25 -2.97
N ASP A 52 15.04 -31.29 -3.01
CA ASP A 52 14.56 -30.68 -4.25
C ASP A 52 15.50 -29.53 -4.63
N LEU A 53 15.94 -29.49 -5.88
CA LEU A 53 16.90 -28.53 -6.40
C LEU A 53 16.35 -27.76 -7.60
N GLU A 54 16.33 -26.44 -7.49
CA GLU A 54 16.10 -25.52 -8.60
C GLU A 54 17.37 -24.70 -8.86
N LEU A 55 17.95 -24.81 -10.06
CA LEU A 55 19.13 -24.02 -10.44
C LEU A 55 18.71 -22.60 -10.84
N ILE A 56 19.31 -21.60 -10.19
CA ILE A 56 19.04 -20.18 -10.43
C ILE A 56 19.99 -19.63 -11.50
N THR A 57 19.40 -19.05 -12.54
CA THR A 57 20.12 -18.39 -13.63
C THR A 57 19.77 -16.90 -13.71
N ASN A 58 20.38 -16.18 -14.63
CA ASN A 58 20.03 -14.77 -14.89
C ASN A 58 18.61 -14.55 -15.47
N LYS A 59 17.82 -15.61 -15.65
CA LYS A 59 16.41 -15.55 -16.06
C LYS A 59 15.44 -15.92 -14.93
N SER A 60 15.98 -16.37 -13.80
CA SER A 60 15.19 -16.79 -12.65
C SER A 60 14.65 -15.58 -11.87
N LYS A 61 13.52 -15.75 -11.19
CA LYS A 61 12.87 -14.73 -10.37
C LYS A 61 13.79 -14.20 -9.26
N GLU A 62 14.63 -15.05 -8.71
CA GLU A 62 15.55 -14.76 -7.62
C GLU A 62 16.82 -14.01 -8.06
N TYR A 63 17.07 -13.89 -9.38
CA TYR A 63 18.25 -13.23 -9.92
C TYR A 63 18.40 -11.80 -9.42
N ASP A 64 17.34 -11.02 -9.48
CA ASP A 64 17.36 -9.59 -9.10
C ASP A 64 17.69 -9.40 -7.62
N LEU A 65 17.14 -10.25 -6.75
CA LEU A 65 17.47 -10.27 -5.32
C LEU A 65 18.99 -10.55 -5.10
N MET A 66 19.51 -11.62 -5.72
CA MET A 66 20.92 -12.01 -5.54
C MET A 66 21.86 -10.93 -6.11
N LEU A 67 21.52 -10.35 -7.26
CA LEU A 67 22.30 -9.29 -7.91
C LEU A 67 22.41 -8.05 -7.03
N ASN A 68 21.30 -7.56 -6.51
CA ASN A 68 21.24 -6.35 -5.69
C ASN A 68 21.88 -6.54 -4.31
N LEU A 69 21.71 -7.69 -3.66
CA LEU A 69 22.43 -8.00 -2.43
C LEU A 69 23.95 -8.10 -2.64
N THR A 70 24.37 -8.61 -3.78
CA THR A 70 25.80 -8.64 -4.14
C THR A 70 26.34 -7.23 -4.40
N ALA A 71 25.55 -6.35 -5.04
CA ALA A 71 25.89 -4.95 -5.20
C ALA A 71 26.03 -4.23 -3.85
N ALA A 72 25.10 -4.50 -2.91
CA ALA A 72 25.18 -3.97 -1.55
C ALA A 72 26.45 -4.45 -0.82
N PHE A 73 26.80 -5.73 -0.96
CA PHE A 73 28.02 -6.29 -0.36
C PHE A 73 29.30 -5.65 -0.94
N ILE A 74 29.38 -5.49 -2.27
CA ILE A 74 30.52 -4.79 -2.93
C ILE A 74 30.58 -3.33 -2.50
N THR A 75 29.42 -2.66 -2.36
CA THR A 75 29.37 -1.29 -1.86
C THR A 75 29.88 -1.19 -0.43
N SER A 76 29.53 -2.13 0.45
CA SER A 76 30.07 -2.21 1.81
C SER A 76 31.59 -2.35 1.81
N TYR A 77 32.12 -3.24 0.97
CA TYR A 77 33.57 -3.41 0.81
C TYR A 77 34.24 -2.12 0.27
N ALA A 78 33.61 -1.47 -0.71
CA ALA A 78 34.12 -0.22 -1.27
C ALA A 78 34.20 0.91 -0.23
N ILE A 79 33.19 0.99 0.64
CA ILE A 79 33.17 1.97 1.75
C ILE A 79 34.29 1.64 2.76
N ASN A 80 34.43 0.34 3.11
CA ASN A 80 35.44 -0.11 4.07
C ASN A 80 36.89 0.18 3.58
N ASN A 81 37.13 0.14 2.28
CA ASN A 81 38.44 0.48 1.69
C ASN A 81 38.76 1.96 1.77
N LEU A 82 37.76 2.83 1.84
CA LEU A 82 37.94 4.28 1.97
C LEU A 82 37.98 4.70 3.42
N LYS A 83 37.20 4.04 4.25
CA LYS A 83 37.02 4.40 5.64
C LYS A 83 36.60 3.16 6.42
N SER A 84 37.35 2.81 7.46
CA SER A 84 37.01 1.67 8.30
C SER A 84 35.58 1.79 8.83
N ILE A 85 34.75 0.76 8.61
CA ILE A 85 33.37 0.71 9.03
C ILE A 85 33.08 -0.51 9.90
N SER A 86 32.16 -0.33 10.85
CA SER A 86 31.50 -1.45 11.51
C SER A 86 30.24 -1.80 10.72
N GLN A 87 30.35 -2.75 9.80
CA GLN A 87 29.28 -3.17 8.93
C GLN A 87 28.14 -3.83 9.73
N ALA A 88 26.90 -3.42 9.46
CA ALA A 88 25.71 -4.01 10.07
C ALA A 88 24.99 -4.95 9.08
N GLU A 89 24.18 -4.43 8.19
CA GLU A 89 23.33 -5.24 7.32
C GLU A 89 23.31 -4.73 5.89
N ILE A 90 22.91 -5.63 4.97
CA ILE A 90 22.57 -5.29 3.59
C ILE A 90 21.13 -5.69 3.29
N PHE A 91 20.46 -4.90 2.46
CA PHE A 91 19.07 -5.10 2.08
C PHE A 91 18.86 -4.89 0.59
N TYR A 92 17.79 -5.48 0.08
CA TYR A 92 17.22 -5.16 -1.21
C TYR A 92 15.73 -4.96 -1.05
N ASN A 93 15.24 -3.80 -1.48
CA ASN A 93 13.83 -3.50 -1.59
C ASN A 93 13.40 -3.67 -3.06
N ALA A 94 12.66 -4.73 -3.35
CA ALA A 94 12.23 -5.04 -4.71
C ALA A 94 11.22 -4.00 -5.25
N ASP A 95 10.40 -3.42 -4.39
CA ASP A 95 9.42 -2.40 -4.79
C ASP A 95 10.10 -1.10 -5.21
N GLU A 96 11.15 -0.71 -4.51
CA GLU A 96 11.97 0.46 -4.86
C GLU A 96 13.12 0.11 -5.81
N MET A 97 13.30 -1.17 -6.18
CA MET A 97 14.41 -1.67 -7.00
C MET A 97 15.79 -1.22 -6.48
N GLU A 98 15.89 -0.98 -5.18
CA GLU A 98 17.02 -0.32 -4.52
C GLU A 98 17.68 -1.28 -3.54
N PHE A 99 19.01 -1.38 -3.60
CA PHE A 99 19.78 -2.00 -2.53
C PHE A 99 20.22 -0.98 -1.49
N SER A 100 20.48 -1.44 -0.28
CA SER A 100 21.11 -0.60 0.74
C SER A 100 22.09 -1.36 1.62
N THR A 101 23.06 -0.62 2.14
CA THR A 101 24.04 -1.11 3.12
C THR A 101 24.05 -0.20 4.35
N THR A 102 23.98 -0.81 5.52
CA THR A 102 23.91 -0.11 6.82
C THR A 102 25.17 -0.38 7.64
N PHE A 103 25.76 0.65 8.22
CA PHE A 103 27.02 0.56 8.95
C PHE A 103 27.17 1.70 9.96
N ASN A 104 28.13 1.54 10.88
CA ASN A 104 28.64 2.63 11.72
C ASN A 104 30.06 3.00 11.30
N THR A 105 30.40 4.29 11.33
CA THR A 105 31.77 4.77 11.11
C THR A 105 31.99 6.09 11.82
N GLU A 106 33.24 6.33 12.22
CA GLU A 106 33.67 7.60 12.79
C GLU A 106 34.95 8.11 12.13
N PRO A 107 34.94 9.38 11.70
CA PRO A 107 33.82 10.32 11.67
C PRO A 107 32.76 9.83 10.66
N ARG A 108 31.49 10.22 10.84
CA ARG A 108 30.39 9.85 9.93
C ARG A 108 30.67 10.30 8.50
N LEU A 109 30.13 9.57 7.53
CA LEU A 109 30.16 9.97 6.12
C LEU A 109 29.28 11.20 5.90
N VAL A 110 29.71 12.05 4.97
CA VAL A 110 28.95 13.19 4.46
C VAL A 110 28.61 13.00 2.98
N LEU A 111 27.72 13.82 2.43
CA LEU A 111 27.27 13.68 1.05
C LEU A 111 28.40 13.72 0.01
N ASP A 112 29.45 14.50 0.29
CA ASP A 112 30.62 14.57 -0.60
C ASP A 112 31.43 13.27 -0.67
N ASP A 113 31.36 12.43 0.37
CA ASP A 113 32.02 11.10 0.37
C ASP A 113 31.39 10.16 -0.66
N LEU A 114 30.11 10.35 -1.03
CA LEU A 114 29.42 9.49 -2.00
C LEU A 114 30.13 9.46 -3.36
N LYS A 115 30.72 10.57 -3.80
CA LYS A 115 31.49 10.65 -5.05
C LYS A 115 32.73 9.76 -5.00
N ASN A 116 33.42 9.76 -3.87
CA ASN A 116 34.63 8.93 -3.67
C ASN A 116 34.25 7.45 -3.61
N ILE A 117 33.13 7.13 -2.91
CA ILE A 117 32.59 5.77 -2.86
C ILE A 117 32.23 5.31 -4.27
N GLN A 118 31.51 6.12 -5.06
CA GLN A 118 31.16 5.81 -6.44
C GLN A 118 32.40 5.54 -7.32
N THR A 119 33.43 6.36 -7.17
CA THR A 119 34.68 6.19 -7.90
C THR A 119 35.36 4.85 -7.53
N ASN A 120 35.39 4.53 -6.24
CA ASN A 120 35.96 3.26 -5.77
C ASN A 120 35.16 2.05 -6.27
N ILE A 121 33.84 2.12 -6.24
CA ILE A 121 32.94 1.08 -6.80
C ILE A 121 33.22 0.86 -8.30
N ASN A 122 33.37 1.93 -9.07
CA ASN A 122 33.64 1.85 -10.50
C ASN A 122 34.99 1.15 -10.76
N ASN A 123 36.01 1.40 -9.96
CA ASN A 123 37.29 0.73 -10.03
C ASN A 123 37.19 -0.76 -9.67
N LEU A 124 36.41 -1.09 -8.64
CA LEU A 124 36.18 -2.45 -8.20
C LEU A 124 35.34 -3.27 -9.19
N SER A 125 34.36 -2.66 -9.85
CA SER A 125 33.48 -3.34 -10.82
C SER A 125 34.22 -3.75 -12.09
N THR A 126 35.35 -3.11 -12.42
CA THR A 126 36.20 -3.49 -13.54
C THR A 126 37.22 -4.57 -13.15
N SER A 127 37.46 -4.78 -11.87
CA SER A 127 38.31 -5.86 -11.36
C SER A 127 37.46 -7.10 -11.11
N ASN A 128 37.84 -8.23 -11.67
CA ASN A 128 37.11 -9.50 -11.47
C ASN A 128 37.23 -9.96 -10.01
N LEU A 129 36.39 -9.36 -9.12
CA LEU A 129 36.37 -9.66 -7.69
C LEU A 129 35.78 -11.06 -7.46
N GLU A 130 36.50 -11.90 -6.78
CA GLU A 130 36.03 -13.19 -6.29
C GLU A 130 35.46 -13.00 -4.88
N ILE A 131 34.17 -13.27 -4.73
CA ILE A 131 33.50 -13.32 -3.46
C ILE A 131 33.55 -14.76 -2.95
N LYS A 132 34.13 -14.99 -1.77
CA LYS A 132 34.20 -16.31 -1.16
C LYS A 132 32.99 -16.51 -0.23
N SER A 133 32.42 -17.70 -0.23
CA SER A 133 31.34 -18.13 0.64
C SER A 133 31.80 -19.32 1.47
N ASN A 134 31.64 -19.23 2.79
CA ASN A 134 31.99 -20.30 3.69
C ASN A 134 30.90 -20.48 4.77
N ILE A 135 30.73 -21.72 5.18
CA ILE A 135 29.84 -22.09 6.27
C ILE A 135 30.70 -22.49 7.47
N TYR A 136 30.46 -21.88 8.61
CA TYR A 136 31.19 -22.08 9.85
C TYR A 136 30.25 -22.51 10.99
N ASP A 137 30.82 -23.17 12.01
CA ASP A 137 30.21 -23.21 13.33
C ASP A 137 30.26 -21.81 13.97
N LEU A 138 29.50 -21.63 15.07
CA LEU A 138 29.40 -20.32 15.73
C LEU A 138 30.75 -19.83 16.26
N ASN A 139 31.55 -20.70 16.89
CA ASN A 139 32.81 -20.29 17.52
C ASN A 139 33.79 -19.77 16.46
N LYS A 140 33.93 -20.50 15.36
CA LYS A 140 34.80 -20.10 14.27
C LYS A 140 34.32 -18.82 13.58
N ALA A 141 33.01 -18.68 13.40
CA ALA A 141 32.43 -17.43 12.86
C ALA A 141 32.75 -16.23 13.76
N LEU A 142 32.61 -16.36 15.09
CA LEU A 142 32.88 -15.30 16.04
C LEU A 142 34.36 -14.91 16.13
N GLU A 143 35.29 -15.81 15.78
CA GLU A 143 36.71 -15.52 15.72
C GLU A 143 37.08 -14.63 14.54
N ILE A 144 36.47 -14.84 13.35
CA ILE A 144 36.79 -14.13 12.12
C ILE A 144 36.02 -12.81 11.95
N LEU A 145 34.90 -12.63 12.67
CA LEU A 145 34.09 -11.43 12.57
C LEU A 145 34.61 -10.32 13.45
N ASN A 146 34.82 -9.13 12.88
CA ASN A 146 35.54 -8.02 13.51
C ASN A 146 34.66 -7.04 14.30
N ASN A 147 33.32 -7.10 14.15
CA ASN A 147 32.43 -6.14 14.82
C ASN A 147 31.22 -6.80 15.47
N ASP A 148 30.63 -6.10 16.42
CA ASP A 148 29.57 -6.64 17.26
C ASP A 148 28.24 -6.84 16.51
N TYR A 149 27.96 -6.04 15.45
CA TYR A 149 26.76 -6.23 14.61
C TYR A 149 26.83 -7.56 13.88
N GLN A 150 27.98 -7.87 13.28
CA GLN A 150 28.17 -9.15 12.58
C GLN A 150 28.17 -10.34 13.55
N LYS A 151 28.74 -10.20 14.75
CA LYS A 151 28.68 -11.22 15.79
C LYS A 151 27.26 -11.48 16.27
N TYR A 152 26.45 -10.42 16.39
CA TYR A 152 25.04 -10.54 16.72
C TYR A 152 24.27 -11.33 15.63
N LEU A 153 24.44 -10.94 14.36
CA LEU A 153 23.81 -11.64 13.23
C LEU A 153 24.26 -13.11 13.10
N ALA A 154 25.52 -13.41 13.43
CA ALA A 154 26.02 -14.78 13.46
C ALA A 154 25.30 -15.63 14.51
N LYS A 155 25.07 -15.10 15.72
CA LYS A 155 24.31 -15.78 16.77
C LYS A 155 22.87 -16.05 16.35
N GLN A 156 22.18 -15.03 15.80
CA GLN A 156 20.81 -15.17 15.30
C GLN A 156 20.70 -16.22 14.18
N MET A 157 21.67 -16.23 13.27
CA MET A 157 21.69 -17.21 12.19
C MET A 157 21.92 -18.63 12.73
N TYR A 158 22.81 -18.78 13.69
CA TYR A 158 23.12 -20.07 14.29
C TYR A 158 21.94 -20.64 15.10
N GLU A 159 21.25 -19.81 15.85
CA GLU A 159 20.02 -20.19 16.59
C GLU A 159 18.95 -20.78 15.65
N LYS A 160 18.83 -20.20 14.44
CA LYS A 160 17.80 -20.59 13.48
C LYS A 160 18.20 -21.78 12.60
N TYR A 161 19.47 -21.83 12.16
CA TYR A 161 19.91 -22.75 11.11
C TYR A 161 21.00 -23.72 11.56
N HIS A 162 21.58 -23.56 12.75
CA HIS A 162 22.70 -24.33 13.31
C HIS A 162 24.00 -24.24 12.48
N TYR A 163 24.13 -23.17 11.70
CA TYR A 163 25.36 -22.81 11.00
C TYR A 163 25.42 -21.29 10.80
N VAL A 164 26.60 -20.77 10.47
CA VAL A 164 26.80 -19.35 10.11
C VAL A 164 27.40 -19.27 8.72
N LYS A 165 26.70 -18.62 7.79
CA LYS A 165 27.17 -18.36 6.44
C LYS A 165 27.84 -17.00 6.36
N VAL A 166 29.12 -16.98 5.98
CA VAL A 166 29.95 -15.78 5.91
C VAL A 166 30.46 -15.61 4.47
N TYR A 167 30.27 -14.42 3.94
CA TYR A 167 30.85 -13.99 2.67
C TYR A 167 32.06 -13.11 2.94
N SER A 168 33.08 -13.19 2.06
CA SER A 168 34.28 -12.37 2.20
C SER A 168 34.88 -11.94 0.86
N ILE A 169 35.50 -10.76 0.89
CA ILE A 169 36.46 -10.28 -0.11
C ILE A 169 37.71 -9.86 0.68
N ASN A 170 38.87 -10.52 0.41
CA ASN A 170 40.07 -10.33 1.21
C ASN A 170 39.78 -10.50 2.72
N ASP A 171 40.12 -9.51 3.52
CA ASP A 171 39.90 -9.47 4.98
C ASP A 171 38.57 -8.84 5.41
N PHE A 172 37.69 -8.57 4.47
CA PHE A 172 36.33 -8.07 4.76
C PHE A 172 35.35 -9.23 4.83
N TYR A 173 34.78 -9.45 6.03
CA TYR A 173 33.86 -10.56 6.33
C TYR A 173 32.47 -10.04 6.69
N MET A 174 31.45 -10.73 6.22
CA MET A 174 30.06 -10.35 6.51
C MET A 174 29.12 -11.56 6.54
N VAL A 175 28.25 -11.59 7.54
CA VAL A 175 27.17 -12.57 7.66
C VAL A 175 26.00 -12.13 6.80
N VAL A 176 25.60 -12.99 5.85
CA VAL A 176 24.43 -12.74 5.00
C VAL A 176 23.55 -13.98 4.96
N ASN A 177 22.29 -13.85 5.35
CA ASN A 177 21.34 -14.97 5.41
C ASN A 177 20.78 -15.39 4.05
N LYS A 178 20.96 -14.57 3.00
CA LYS A 178 20.57 -14.84 1.62
C LYS A 178 21.79 -15.25 0.80
N ALA A 179 21.58 -15.70 -0.44
CA ALA A 179 22.65 -16.03 -1.34
C ALA A 179 23.17 -14.80 -2.10
N LEU A 180 24.48 -14.69 -2.27
CA LEU A 180 25.13 -13.72 -3.13
C LEU A 180 25.63 -14.39 -4.42
N ILE A 181 25.83 -13.60 -5.48
CA ILE A 181 26.51 -14.04 -6.70
C ILE A 181 28.02 -13.93 -6.43
N LEU A 182 28.75 -15.05 -6.53
CA LEU A 182 30.16 -15.12 -6.12
C LEU A 182 31.14 -14.47 -7.12
N ASN A 183 30.64 -13.93 -8.24
CA ASN A 183 31.44 -13.29 -9.26
C ASN A 183 30.89 -11.89 -9.58
N SER A 184 31.73 -10.87 -9.41
CA SER A 184 31.34 -9.48 -9.69
C SER A 184 31.07 -9.20 -11.19
N ASN A 185 31.47 -10.06 -12.10
CA ASN A 185 31.25 -9.87 -13.55
C ASN A 185 29.78 -9.79 -13.96
N PHE A 186 28.86 -10.29 -13.14
CA PHE A 186 27.42 -10.15 -13.35
C PHE A 186 26.93 -8.73 -13.08
N ILE A 187 27.65 -7.96 -12.26
CA ILE A 187 27.32 -6.59 -11.91
C ILE A 187 28.07 -5.65 -12.85
N LYS A 188 27.34 -4.94 -13.70
CA LYS A 188 27.95 -4.02 -14.66
C LYS A 188 27.96 -2.59 -14.16
N ILE A 189 26.93 -2.19 -13.45
CA ILE A 189 26.78 -0.82 -12.96
C ILE A 189 26.21 -0.86 -11.55
N ILE A 190 26.86 -0.16 -10.65
CA ILE A 190 26.32 0.24 -9.34
C ILE A 190 26.32 1.75 -9.32
N ASP A 191 25.17 2.33 -8.98
CA ASP A 191 24.95 3.76 -8.91
C ASP A 191 24.48 4.14 -7.52
N ILE A 192 25.25 4.97 -6.81
CA ILE A 192 24.94 5.38 -5.44
C ILE A 192 24.03 6.60 -5.48
N GLU A 193 22.85 6.48 -4.84
CA GLU A 193 21.79 7.49 -4.89
C GLU A 193 21.81 8.45 -3.69
N GLN A 194 21.89 7.91 -2.48
CA GLN A 194 21.76 8.74 -1.27
C GLN A 194 22.37 8.13 -0.01
N LEU A 195 22.56 9.01 0.99
CA LEU A 195 22.99 8.66 2.34
C LEU A 195 21.90 9.06 3.34
N THR A 196 21.45 8.10 4.16
CA THR A 196 20.40 8.29 5.18
C THR A 196 20.82 7.76 6.55
N GLY A 197 20.00 7.98 7.56
CA GLY A 197 20.10 7.31 8.86
C GLY A 197 19.12 6.14 8.97
N SER A 198 19.50 5.13 9.76
CA SER A 198 18.63 4.01 10.09
C SER A 198 18.92 3.49 11.49
N TYR A 199 17.90 3.25 12.29
CA TYR A 199 18.10 2.61 13.59
C TYR A 199 18.46 1.14 13.44
N TRP A 200 19.43 0.67 14.24
CA TRP A 200 19.79 -0.76 14.28
C TRP A 200 18.57 -1.62 14.60
N LEU A 201 18.35 -2.67 13.81
CA LEU A 201 17.18 -3.57 13.87
C LEU A 201 15.83 -2.85 13.72
N ASN A 202 15.81 -1.68 13.09
CA ASN A 202 14.64 -0.81 12.94
C ASN A 202 13.97 -0.40 14.26
N ASP A 203 14.68 -0.50 15.39
CA ASP A 203 14.20 -0.08 16.70
C ASP A 203 14.77 1.30 17.06
N LYS A 204 13.88 2.29 17.28
CA LYS A 204 14.24 3.66 17.65
C LYS A 204 15.02 3.78 18.97
N ASN A 205 15.01 2.76 19.81
CA ASN A 205 15.75 2.70 21.04
C ASN A 205 17.21 2.29 20.83
N ASN A 206 17.53 1.75 19.65
CA ASN A 206 18.89 1.36 19.29
C ASN A 206 19.67 2.53 18.67
N ILE A 207 20.98 2.32 18.48
CA ILE A 207 21.87 3.30 17.85
C ILE A 207 21.42 3.62 16.42
N MET A 208 21.54 4.90 16.06
CA MET A 208 21.33 5.37 14.69
C MET A 208 22.60 5.15 13.86
N LEU A 209 22.52 4.26 12.90
CA LEU A 209 23.53 3.92 11.90
C LEU A 209 23.39 4.80 10.65
N GLN A 210 24.40 4.77 9.78
CA GLN A 210 24.32 5.34 8.44
C GLN A 210 23.92 4.26 7.44
N ARG A 211 23.15 4.65 6.42
CA ARG A 211 22.68 3.77 5.35
C ARG A 211 22.95 4.45 4.00
N VAL A 212 23.70 3.75 3.15
CA VAL A 212 23.90 4.12 1.75
C VAL A 212 22.95 3.32 0.88
N HIS A 213 22.29 4.01 -0.04
CA HIS A 213 21.35 3.45 -0.99
C HIS A 213 21.89 3.53 -2.40
N GLY A 214 21.55 2.55 -3.25
CA GLY A 214 21.97 2.54 -4.62
C GLY A 214 21.16 1.61 -5.51
N LEU A 215 21.37 1.78 -6.81
CA LEU A 215 20.79 0.97 -7.87
C LEU A 215 21.85 0.05 -8.49
N CYS A 216 21.45 -1.16 -8.81
CA CYS A 216 22.29 -2.08 -9.57
C CYS A 216 21.64 -2.38 -10.92
N ALA A 217 22.47 -2.44 -11.98
CA ALA A 217 22.00 -2.76 -13.33
C ALA A 217 23.04 -3.56 -14.12
N THR A 218 22.56 -4.34 -15.09
CA THR A 218 23.37 -5.12 -16.03
C THR A 218 23.74 -4.33 -17.30
N SER A 219 23.10 -3.15 -17.48
CA SER A 219 23.38 -2.23 -18.60
C SER A 219 22.99 -0.80 -18.30
N SER A 220 23.57 0.17 -19.02
CA SER A 220 23.21 1.59 -18.90
C SER A 220 21.74 1.86 -19.30
N SER A 221 21.19 1.08 -20.23
CA SER A 221 19.77 1.17 -20.62
C SER A 221 18.86 0.74 -19.47
N GLU A 222 19.21 -0.36 -18.79
CA GLU A 222 18.46 -0.83 -17.63
C GLU A 222 18.49 0.18 -16.47
N LEU A 223 19.68 0.73 -16.15
CA LEU A 223 19.80 1.78 -15.13
C LEU A 223 18.93 2.99 -15.46
N LYS A 224 18.98 3.46 -16.70
CA LYS A 224 18.14 4.57 -17.17
C LYS A 224 16.67 4.26 -17.00
N ASN A 225 16.24 3.06 -17.37
CA ASN A 225 14.84 2.65 -17.21
C ASN A 225 14.44 2.58 -15.72
N LYS A 226 15.28 2.01 -14.84
CA LYS A 226 15.03 2.00 -13.39
C LYS A 226 14.86 3.43 -12.84
N LYS A 227 15.74 4.36 -13.23
CA LYS A 227 15.66 5.76 -12.82
C LYS A 227 14.37 6.44 -13.30
N VAL A 228 13.94 6.20 -14.54
CA VAL A 228 12.68 6.73 -15.08
C VAL A 228 11.48 6.21 -14.28
N ILE A 229 11.44 4.90 -13.96
CA ILE A 229 10.37 4.30 -13.17
C ILE A 229 10.35 4.90 -11.75
N LEU A 230 11.50 5.03 -11.11
CA LEU A 230 11.59 5.60 -9.76
C LEU A 230 11.20 7.07 -9.71
N GLU A 231 11.62 7.87 -10.71
CA GLU A 231 11.22 9.27 -10.83
C GLU A 231 9.70 9.38 -11.07
N ASP A 232 9.13 8.53 -11.93
CA ASP A 232 7.68 8.47 -12.12
C ASP A 232 6.96 8.13 -10.80
N ARG A 233 7.42 7.13 -10.04
CA ARG A 233 6.87 6.77 -8.73
C ARG A 233 6.98 7.92 -7.72
N ARG A 234 8.16 8.56 -7.60
CA ARG A 234 8.35 9.74 -6.73
C ARG A 234 7.42 10.88 -7.10
N SER A 235 7.24 11.14 -8.40
CA SER A 235 6.34 12.20 -8.88
C SER A 235 4.87 11.94 -8.56
N ARG A 236 4.51 10.69 -8.27
CA ARG A 236 3.16 10.25 -7.89
C ARG A 236 2.90 10.28 -6.39
N ASP A 237 3.92 10.46 -5.54
CA ASP A 237 3.74 10.48 -4.09
C ASP A 237 2.71 11.55 -3.69
N HIS A 238 1.58 11.11 -3.10
CA HIS A 238 0.50 12.01 -2.70
C HIS A 238 0.95 13.11 -1.74
N ARG A 239 2.02 12.90 -0.95
CA ARG A 239 2.62 13.91 -0.05
C ARG A 239 3.32 15.02 -0.83
N LEU A 240 3.97 14.68 -1.96
CA LEU A 240 4.59 15.67 -2.86
C LEU A 240 3.53 16.40 -3.69
N ILE A 241 2.56 15.68 -4.23
CA ILE A 241 1.41 16.25 -4.94
C ILE A 241 0.66 17.24 -4.06
N ASN A 242 0.49 16.91 -2.78
CA ASN A 242 -0.18 17.75 -1.79
C ASN A 242 0.46 19.12 -1.61
N LYS A 243 1.79 19.26 -1.74
CA LYS A 243 2.48 20.55 -1.65
C LYS A 243 1.95 21.57 -2.66
N THR A 244 1.45 21.09 -3.80
CA THR A 244 0.89 21.92 -4.87
C THR A 244 -0.62 22.06 -4.75
N LEU A 245 -1.33 20.96 -4.45
CA LEU A 245 -2.79 20.93 -4.47
C LEU A 245 -3.43 21.36 -3.15
N ASN A 246 -2.67 21.35 -2.05
CA ASN A 246 -3.13 21.78 -0.73
C ASN A 246 -4.41 21.06 -0.28
N ILE A 247 -4.37 19.72 -0.26
CA ILE A 247 -5.47 18.83 0.06
C ILE A 247 -5.58 18.57 1.56
N PHE A 248 -4.45 18.28 2.22
CA PHE A 248 -4.41 17.94 3.64
C PHE A 248 -3.19 18.51 4.35
N GLY A 249 -3.25 18.51 5.68
CA GLY A 249 -2.13 18.88 6.55
C GLY A 249 -2.07 18.01 7.79
N PHE A 250 -0.94 18.09 8.50
CA PHE A 250 -0.77 17.53 9.84
C PHE A 250 -0.19 18.62 10.75
N ASP A 251 -0.60 18.60 12.01
CA ASP A 251 -0.10 19.51 13.03
C ASP A 251 0.32 18.73 14.28
N GLN A 252 1.45 19.09 14.88
CA GLN A 252 1.98 18.40 16.07
C GLN A 252 1.07 18.55 17.29
N LEU A 253 0.39 19.69 17.44
CA LEU A 253 -0.52 19.94 18.56
C LEU A 253 -1.82 19.16 18.42
N VAL A 254 -2.25 18.89 17.16
CA VAL A 254 -3.42 18.03 16.90
C VAL A 254 -3.07 16.57 17.16
N GLY A 255 -1.88 16.14 16.75
CA GLY A 255 -1.36 14.81 16.98
C GLY A 255 -0.96 14.05 15.71
N ALA A 256 -0.01 13.14 15.86
CA ALA A 256 0.50 12.35 14.75
C ALA A 256 -0.57 11.40 14.19
N GLY A 257 -0.70 11.35 12.85
CA GLY A 257 -1.66 10.49 12.17
C GLY A 257 -3.11 10.98 12.22
N LEU A 258 -3.35 12.23 12.63
CA LEU A 258 -4.67 12.88 12.62
C LEU A 258 -4.69 13.93 11.50
N PRO A 259 -5.20 13.59 10.29
CA PRO A 259 -5.15 14.49 9.14
C PRO A 259 -6.14 15.64 9.27
N LEU A 260 -5.68 16.84 8.90
CA LEU A 260 -6.51 18.02 8.71
C LEU A 260 -6.92 18.11 7.25
N TRP A 261 -8.20 18.05 6.95
CA TRP A 261 -8.69 18.28 5.59
C TRP A 261 -8.73 19.78 5.29
N LEU A 262 -7.87 20.23 4.40
CA LEU A 262 -7.86 21.61 3.94
C LEU A 262 -9.03 21.88 2.98
N PRO A 263 -9.37 23.13 2.64
CA PRO A 263 -10.54 23.43 1.81
C PRO A 263 -10.64 22.61 0.52
N ASN A 264 -9.53 22.47 -0.22
CA ASN A 264 -9.51 21.68 -1.43
C ASN A 264 -9.77 20.19 -1.16
N GLY A 265 -9.16 19.64 -0.11
CA GLY A 265 -9.36 18.25 0.28
C GLY A 265 -10.75 17.95 0.78
N PHE A 266 -11.35 18.91 1.52
CA PHE A 266 -12.72 18.78 1.96
C PHE A 266 -13.68 18.69 0.76
N ILE A 267 -13.47 19.52 -0.27
CA ILE A 267 -14.29 19.47 -1.51
C ILE A 267 -14.18 18.10 -2.18
N VAL A 268 -12.95 17.60 -2.40
CA VAL A 268 -12.73 16.28 -3.01
C VAL A 268 -13.44 15.19 -2.22
N LYS A 269 -13.22 15.15 -0.90
CA LYS A 269 -13.83 14.18 -0.01
C LYS A 269 -15.35 14.24 -0.04
N ASN A 270 -15.93 15.43 -0.02
CA ASN A 270 -17.37 15.66 -0.02
C ASN A 270 -18.02 15.24 -1.35
N GLU A 271 -17.38 15.50 -2.50
CA GLU A 271 -17.90 15.05 -3.81
C GLU A 271 -17.84 13.51 -3.94
N ILE A 272 -16.79 12.88 -3.42
CA ILE A 272 -16.71 11.41 -3.34
C ILE A 272 -17.84 10.89 -2.45
N GLU A 273 -18.05 11.48 -1.26
CA GLU A 273 -19.09 11.07 -0.32
C GLU A 273 -20.50 11.18 -0.93
N LYS A 274 -20.82 12.28 -1.60
CA LYS A 274 -22.10 12.45 -2.30
C LYS A 274 -22.35 11.34 -3.32
N TYR A 275 -21.33 11.04 -4.12
CA TYR A 275 -21.41 9.98 -5.12
C TYR A 275 -21.63 8.60 -4.49
N LEU A 276 -20.89 8.27 -3.44
CA LEU A 276 -21.01 6.98 -2.76
C LEU A 276 -22.37 6.82 -2.09
N ARG A 277 -22.88 7.87 -1.40
CA ARG A 277 -24.21 7.85 -0.79
C ARG A 277 -25.32 7.66 -1.83
N GLN A 278 -25.18 8.29 -3.01
CA GLN A 278 -26.11 8.05 -4.12
C GLN A 278 -26.07 6.59 -4.57
N LYS A 279 -24.88 6.01 -4.74
CA LYS A 279 -24.70 4.61 -5.13
C LYS A 279 -25.25 3.64 -4.07
N GLU A 280 -25.01 3.88 -2.81
CA GLU A 280 -25.56 3.10 -1.71
C GLU A 280 -27.09 3.15 -1.72
N TRP A 281 -27.69 4.32 -1.94
CA TRP A 281 -29.13 4.46 -2.06
C TRP A 281 -29.70 3.69 -3.26
N GLU A 282 -29.03 3.71 -4.43
CA GLU A 282 -29.42 2.94 -5.63
C GLU A 282 -29.41 1.41 -5.39
N TYR A 283 -28.66 0.95 -4.38
CA TYR A 283 -28.57 -0.46 -3.95
C TYR A 283 -29.35 -0.76 -2.65
N ASP A 284 -30.31 0.10 -2.29
CA ASP A 284 -31.19 -0.03 -1.12
C ASP A 284 -30.46 -0.09 0.23
N TYR A 285 -29.30 0.57 0.37
CA TYR A 285 -28.65 0.72 1.66
C TYR A 285 -29.32 1.82 2.48
N ILE A 286 -29.53 1.55 3.78
CA ILE A 286 -30.15 2.46 4.75
C ILE A 286 -29.03 3.17 5.51
N PRO A 287 -28.89 4.50 5.37
CA PRO A 287 -27.86 5.25 6.09
C PRO A 287 -28.22 5.40 7.57
N VAL A 288 -27.21 5.21 8.41
CA VAL A 288 -27.29 5.48 9.85
C VAL A 288 -26.14 6.38 10.29
N GLU A 289 -26.23 6.92 11.50
CA GLU A 289 -25.14 7.64 12.15
C GLU A 289 -25.06 7.18 13.60
N THR A 290 -23.88 6.74 14.02
CA THR A 290 -23.65 6.23 15.37
C THR A 290 -22.48 6.96 16.04
N PRO A 291 -22.42 7.03 17.40
CA PRO A 291 -21.39 7.77 18.09
C PRO A 291 -19.96 7.27 17.79
N PRO A 292 -18.95 8.16 17.70
CA PRO A 292 -17.55 7.76 17.50
C PRO A 292 -16.89 7.18 18.76
N ILE A 293 -17.63 7.05 19.85
CA ILE A 293 -17.20 6.45 21.12
C ILE A 293 -18.20 5.37 21.54
N GLY A 294 -17.75 4.42 22.33
CA GLY A 294 -18.59 3.40 22.95
C GLY A 294 -18.01 2.96 24.28
N THR A 295 -18.78 2.25 25.08
CA THR A 295 -18.27 1.68 26.32
C THR A 295 -17.27 0.57 26.04
N VAL A 296 -16.30 0.36 26.94
CA VAL A 296 -15.34 -0.75 26.84
C VAL A 296 -16.06 -2.10 26.76
N GLU A 297 -17.19 -2.23 27.47
CA GLU A 297 -17.98 -3.45 27.51
C GLU A 297 -18.59 -3.83 26.14
N LEU A 298 -18.93 -2.85 25.32
CA LEU A 298 -19.39 -3.09 23.95
C LEU A 298 -18.33 -3.83 23.12
N TYR A 299 -17.06 -3.46 23.28
CA TYR A 299 -15.94 -4.05 22.53
C TYR A 299 -15.44 -5.35 23.13
N LYS A 300 -15.63 -5.58 24.46
CA LYS A 300 -15.42 -6.89 25.08
C LYS A 300 -16.48 -7.88 24.60
N THR A 301 -17.75 -7.49 24.59
CA THR A 301 -18.85 -8.34 24.10
C THR A 301 -18.63 -8.77 22.67
N SER A 302 -18.19 -7.86 21.79
CA SER A 302 -17.88 -8.18 20.40
C SER A 302 -16.60 -9.00 20.22
N GLY A 303 -15.68 -9.03 21.20
CA GLY A 303 -14.37 -9.66 21.11
C GLY A 303 -13.29 -8.80 20.45
N HIS A 304 -13.59 -7.59 20.02
CA HIS A 304 -12.57 -6.69 19.47
C HIS A 304 -11.50 -6.34 20.49
N TRP A 305 -11.86 -6.27 21.77
CA TRP A 305 -10.94 -6.01 22.85
C TRP A 305 -9.79 -7.03 22.92
N ASP A 306 -10.11 -8.30 22.75
CA ASP A 306 -9.13 -9.40 22.88
C ASP A 306 -8.25 -9.54 21.63
N HIS A 307 -8.76 -9.19 20.44
CA HIS A 307 -8.07 -9.39 19.17
C HIS A 307 -7.37 -8.15 18.61
N TYR A 308 -7.79 -6.95 19.02
CA TYR A 308 -7.29 -5.66 18.48
C TYR A 308 -6.89 -4.68 19.58
N GLY A 309 -6.73 -5.14 20.83
CA GLY A 309 -6.45 -4.28 21.99
C GLY A 309 -5.19 -3.41 21.83
N GLU A 310 -4.16 -3.90 21.13
CA GLU A 310 -2.93 -3.17 20.88
C GLU A 310 -3.12 -2.00 19.89
N ASP A 311 -4.06 -2.14 18.96
CA ASP A 311 -4.39 -1.11 17.96
C ASP A 311 -5.49 -0.16 18.44
N MET A 312 -5.97 -0.29 19.67
CA MET A 312 -7.01 0.58 20.23
C MET A 312 -6.40 1.71 21.05
N PHE A 313 -7.01 2.90 21.00
CA PHE A 313 -6.68 3.94 21.96
C PHE A 313 -7.03 3.49 23.38
N GLN A 314 -6.26 3.94 24.37
CA GLN A 314 -6.53 3.60 25.77
C GLN A 314 -7.91 4.12 26.22
N PRO A 315 -8.63 3.35 27.04
CA PRO A 315 -9.89 3.80 27.61
C PRO A 315 -9.74 5.08 28.45
N PHE A 316 -10.78 5.87 28.48
CA PHE A 316 -10.88 7.06 29.30
C PHE A 316 -12.18 7.07 30.12
N ASN A 317 -12.15 7.71 31.28
CA ASN A 317 -13.33 7.82 32.14
C ASN A 317 -14.31 8.83 31.55
N GLY A 318 -15.61 8.50 31.60
CA GLY A 318 -16.70 9.30 31.00
C GLY A 318 -16.94 10.65 31.63
N GLY A 319 -16.44 10.88 32.85
CA GLY A 319 -16.57 12.15 33.55
C GLY A 319 -15.93 12.15 34.94
N LYS A 320 -15.84 13.31 35.57
CA LYS A 320 -15.26 13.43 36.90
C LYS A 320 -16.12 12.66 37.93
N GLY A 321 -15.54 11.64 38.57
CA GLY A 321 -16.20 10.79 39.55
C GLY A 321 -17.07 9.67 38.97
N SER A 322 -17.01 9.42 37.65
CA SER A 322 -17.64 8.27 37.01
C SER A 322 -16.64 7.11 36.84
N ASP A 323 -17.11 5.90 37.14
CA ASP A 323 -16.37 4.66 36.87
C ASP A 323 -16.64 4.12 35.44
N GLU A 324 -17.51 4.77 34.67
CA GLU A 324 -17.86 4.38 33.32
C GLU A 324 -16.69 4.68 32.37
N GLN A 325 -16.23 3.64 31.68
CA GLN A 325 -15.10 3.72 30.75
C GLN A 325 -15.57 3.69 29.31
N PHE A 326 -15.11 4.66 28.57
CA PHE A 326 -15.34 4.79 27.13
C PHE A 326 -14.04 4.59 26.35
N ILE A 327 -14.20 4.29 25.06
CA ILE A 327 -13.10 4.16 24.11
C ILE A 327 -13.49 4.81 22.78
N LEU A 328 -12.50 5.37 22.08
CA LEU A 328 -12.65 5.78 20.67
C LEU A 328 -12.90 4.52 19.84
N ARG A 329 -13.95 4.50 19.04
CA ARG A 329 -14.30 3.29 18.27
C ARG A 329 -13.22 2.95 17.22
N PRO A 330 -12.68 1.72 17.24
CA PRO A 330 -11.78 1.21 16.20
C PRO A 330 -12.55 0.67 14.99
N MET A 331 -13.79 0.25 15.22
CA MET A 331 -14.74 -0.31 14.25
C MET A 331 -16.17 -0.01 14.68
N ASN A 332 -17.10 0.10 13.74
CA ASN A 332 -18.50 0.42 14.01
C ASN A 332 -19.45 -0.78 13.98
N CYS A 333 -18.96 -2.01 13.71
CA CYS A 333 -19.78 -3.23 13.71
C CYS A 333 -20.68 -3.37 14.95
N PRO A 334 -20.17 -3.20 16.20
CA PRO A 334 -20.99 -3.33 17.40
C PRO A 334 -22.11 -2.27 17.49
N HIS A 335 -21.87 -1.07 16.94
CA HIS A 335 -22.87 -0.02 16.89
C HIS A 335 -24.01 -0.34 15.91
N HIS A 336 -23.68 -0.88 14.71
CA HIS A 336 -24.71 -1.31 13.75
C HIS A 336 -25.55 -2.48 14.29
N ILE A 337 -24.93 -3.36 15.07
CA ILE A 337 -25.64 -4.42 15.80
C ILE A 337 -26.62 -3.81 16.81
N ALA A 338 -26.21 -2.76 17.54
CA ALA A 338 -27.10 -2.05 18.45
C ALA A 338 -28.26 -1.36 17.71
N VAL A 339 -28.02 -0.85 16.49
CA VAL A 339 -29.09 -0.30 15.62
C VAL A 339 -30.05 -1.43 15.20
N TYR A 340 -29.55 -2.59 14.78
CA TYR A 340 -30.39 -3.75 14.43
C TYR A 340 -31.35 -4.12 15.57
N LYS A 341 -30.86 -4.11 16.81
CA LYS A 341 -31.62 -4.49 18.02
C LYS A 341 -32.69 -3.51 18.45
N GLN A 342 -32.78 -2.29 17.84
CA GLN A 342 -33.81 -1.32 18.22
C GLN A 342 -35.24 -1.78 17.87
N GLU A 343 -35.36 -2.76 16.95
CA GLU A 343 -36.64 -3.29 16.50
C GLU A 343 -36.63 -4.80 16.39
N GLN A 344 -37.75 -5.45 16.69
CA GLN A 344 -37.95 -6.87 16.42
C GLN A 344 -38.05 -7.08 14.90
N ARG A 345 -37.14 -7.88 14.34
CA ARG A 345 -37.10 -8.15 12.89
C ARG A 345 -37.82 -9.44 12.51
N SER A 346 -38.37 -9.48 11.32
CA SER A 346 -38.92 -10.66 10.69
C SER A 346 -38.13 -11.07 9.44
N TYR A 347 -38.36 -12.25 8.91
CA TYR A 347 -37.72 -12.71 7.67
C TYR A 347 -38.00 -11.81 6.46
N ARG A 348 -39.06 -10.96 6.50
CA ARG A 348 -39.44 -10.01 5.45
C ARG A 348 -38.58 -8.75 5.47
N ASP A 349 -37.99 -8.45 6.62
CA ASP A 349 -37.16 -7.27 6.81
C ASP A 349 -35.69 -7.52 6.35
N LEU A 350 -35.37 -8.78 5.96
CA LEU A 350 -34.05 -9.20 5.50
C LEU A 350 -34.04 -9.44 3.98
N PRO A 351 -33.02 -8.99 3.25
CA PRO A 351 -31.77 -8.43 3.76
C PRO A 351 -31.92 -7.00 4.28
N LEU A 352 -31.35 -6.69 5.45
CA LEU A 352 -31.26 -5.35 5.98
C LEU A 352 -29.84 -4.80 5.77
N ARG A 353 -29.70 -3.81 4.89
CA ARG A 353 -28.42 -3.22 4.50
C ARG A 353 -28.20 -1.88 5.20
N ILE A 354 -27.45 -1.86 6.30
CA ILE A 354 -27.11 -0.65 7.06
C ILE A 354 -25.77 -0.13 6.60
N CYS A 355 -25.66 1.16 6.25
CA CYS A 355 -24.39 1.79 5.88
C CYS A 355 -24.10 3.04 6.72
N GLU A 356 -22.82 3.28 6.97
CA GLU A 356 -22.34 4.48 7.66
C GLU A 356 -20.97 4.89 7.10
N HIS A 357 -20.80 6.19 6.82
CA HIS A 357 -19.50 6.77 6.57
C HIS A 357 -18.91 7.20 7.94
N ALA A 358 -18.30 6.24 8.61
CA ALA A 358 -18.01 6.26 10.04
C ALA A 358 -16.62 6.81 10.36
N ILE A 359 -16.53 7.73 11.33
CA ILE A 359 -15.23 8.13 11.90
C ILE A 359 -14.74 7.00 12.81
N GLN A 360 -13.52 6.54 12.61
CA GLN A 360 -12.87 5.49 13.38
C GLN A 360 -11.47 5.93 13.79
N HIS A 361 -10.95 5.33 14.86
CA HIS A 361 -9.64 5.67 15.41
C HIS A 361 -8.87 4.39 15.73
N ARG A 362 -7.62 4.27 15.21
CA ARG A 362 -6.72 3.15 15.49
C ARG A 362 -5.38 3.70 15.94
N PHE A 363 -4.83 3.15 17.01
CA PHE A 363 -3.54 3.56 17.55
C PHE A 363 -2.39 2.91 16.79
N GLU A 364 -2.25 3.31 15.53
CA GLU A 364 -1.13 2.90 14.69
C GLU A 364 0.22 3.36 15.29
N SER A 365 1.25 2.52 15.18
CA SER A 365 2.59 2.86 15.65
C SER A 365 3.14 4.09 14.90
N SER A 366 3.90 4.94 15.57
CA SER A 366 4.41 6.19 14.96
C SER A 366 5.28 5.94 13.72
N GLY A 367 6.00 4.82 13.69
CA GLY A 367 6.86 4.44 12.55
C GLY A 367 6.10 3.93 11.33
N SER A 368 4.83 3.53 11.49
CA SER A 368 3.99 3.04 10.39
C SER A 368 3.16 4.15 9.72
N LEU A 369 3.10 5.34 10.30
CA LEU A 369 2.30 6.45 9.76
C LEU A 369 2.89 6.96 8.44
N THR A 370 2.05 7.03 7.38
CA THR A 370 2.49 7.41 6.04
C THR A 370 1.43 8.29 5.35
N GLY A 371 1.61 9.60 5.43
CA GLY A 371 0.68 10.56 4.79
C GLY A 371 -0.78 10.25 5.09
N LEU A 372 -1.62 10.16 4.05
CA LEU A 372 -3.01 9.71 4.16
C LEU A 372 -3.17 8.18 4.04
N GLU A 373 -2.13 7.44 3.64
CA GLU A 373 -2.23 6.00 3.43
C GLU A 373 -2.43 5.24 4.75
N ARG A 374 -1.74 5.67 5.82
CA ARG A 374 -1.85 5.09 7.16
C ARG A 374 -1.94 6.18 8.22
N VAL A 375 -3.10 6.28 8.84
CA VAL A 375 -3.48 7.36 9.78
C VAL A 375 -4.09 6.77 11.05
N ARG A 376 -4.20 7.59 12.11
CA ARG A 376 -4.85 7.21 13.38
C ARG A 376 -6.32 7.62 13.45
N GLY A 377 -6.72 8.67 12.76
CA GLY A 377 -8.09 9.09 12.62
C GLY A 377 -8.53 9.05 11.18
N MET A 378 -9.60 8.32 10.87
CA MET A 378 -10.04 8.04 9.52
C MET A 378 -11.55 8.02 9.39
N LYS A 379 -12.07 8.25 8.18
CA LYS A 379 -13.48 8.04 7.85
C LYS A 379 -13.61 6.83 6.95
N LEU A 380 -14.31 5.78 7.41
CA LEU A 380 -14.47 4.51 6.71
C LEU A 380 -15.84 4.44 6.04
N THR A 381 -15.91 3.91 4.81
CA THR A 381 -17.16 3.62 4.10
C THR A 381 -17.61 2.20 4.42
N ASP A 382 -18.28 2.06 5.54
CA ASP A 382 -18.59 0.75 6.12
C ASP A 382 -20.09 0.43 6.05
N SER A 383 -20.40 -0.84 5.90
CA SER A 383 -21.77 -1.32 6.01
C SER A 383 -21.85 -2.71 6.60
N HIS A 384 -23.00 -3.01 7.21
CA HIS A 384 -23.32 -4.31 7.77
C HIS A 384 -24.68 -4.75 7.22
N ILE A 385 -24.68 -5.88 6.50
CA ILE A 385 -25.85 -6.44 5.87
C ILE A 385 -26.27 -7.65 6.69
N PHE A 386 -27.47 -7.61 7.24
CA PHE A 386 -28.03 -8.71 7.99
C PHE A 386 -28.90 -9.55 7.05
N VAL A 387 -28.62 -10.84 6.95
CA VAL A 387 -29.19 -11.74 5.93
C VAL A 387 -29.64 -13.04 6.53
N ARG A 388 -30.60 -13.71 5.85
CA ARG A 388 -30.87 -15.12 6.03
C ARG A 388 -29.81 -15.96 5.29
N SER A 389 -29.66 -17.21 5.67
CA SER A 389 -28.67 -18.12 5.05
C SER A 389 -28.88 -18.35 3.54
N ASP A 390 -30.12 -18.25 3.07
CA ASP A 390 -30.49 -18.38 1.66
C ASP A 390 -30.21 -17.12 0.83
N GLN A 391 -29.88 -16.00 1.46
CA GLN A 391 -29.61 -14.71 0.80
C GLN A 391 -28.12 -14.40 0.63
N ILE A 392 -27.22 -15.18 1.22
CA ILE A 392 -25.77 -14.88 1.25
C ILE A 392 -25.20 -14.68 -0.16
N GLU A 393 -25.47 -15.61 -1.06
CA GLU A 393 -24.91 -15.60 -2.42
C GLU A 393 -25.39 -14.38 -3.22
N ASP A 394 -26.68 -14.05 -3.13
CA ASP A 394 -27.27 -12.90 -3.84
C ASP A 394 -26.74 -11.57 -3.30
N GLU A 395 -26.64 -11.44 -1.98
CA GLU A 395 -26.12 -10.23 -1.36
C GLU A 395 -24.62 -10.05 -1.64
N PHE A 396 -23.87 -11.13 -1.68
CA PHE A 396 -22.47 -11.09 -2.07
C PHE A 396 -22.29 -10.62 -3.52
N ARG A 397 -23.10 -11.13 -4.47
CA ARG A 397 -23.11 -10.71 -5.89
C ARG A 397 -23.47 -9.22 -6.01
N SER A 398 -24.51 -8.78 -5.32
CA SER A 398 -24.97 -7.40 -5.31
C SER A 398 -23.89 -6.47 -4.78
N THR A 399 -23.26 -6.84 -3.66
CA THR A 399 -22.18 -6.08 -3.02
C THR A 399 -20.96 -5.97 -3.91
N TYR A 400 -20.52 -7.07 -4.53
CA TYR A 400 -19.40 -7.08 -5.47
C TYR A 400 -19.69 -6.20 -6.70
N LYS A 401 -20.91 -6.23 -7.21
CA LYS A 401 -21.34 -5.39 -8.34
C LYS A 401 -21.26 -3.91 -7.98
N LEU A 402 -21.77 -3.51 -6.82
CA LEU A 402 -21.66 -2.12 -6.32
C LEU A 402 -20.19 -1.68 -6.23
N ILE A 403 -19.32 -2.49 -5.62
CA ILE A 403 -17.89 -2.17 -5.50
C ILE A 403 -17.27 -2.00 -6.89
N SER A 404 -17.54 -2.92 -7.82
CA SER A 404 -16.99 -2.88 -9.18
C SER A 404 -17.43 -1.63 -9.96
N GLU A 405 -18.70 -1.22 -9.84
CA GLU A 405 -19.22 0.01 -10.46
C GLU A 405 -18.52 1.25 -9.88
N VAL A 406 -18.34 1.30 -8.57
CA VAL A 406 -17.68 2.42 -7.89
C VAL A 406 -16.22 2.52 -8.35
N LEU A 407 -15.45 1.44 -8.27
CA LEU A 407 -14.04 1.44 -8.67
C LEU A 407 -13.86 1.82 -10.14
N LYS A 408 -14.76 1.34 -11.02
CA LYS A 408 -14.78 1.72 -12.43
C LYS A 408 -14.98 3.23 -12.64
N THR A 409 -15.87 3.88 -11.88
CA THR A 409 -16.10 5.33 -11.98
C THR A 409 -14.85 6.14 -11.64
N PHE A 410 -14.04 5.66 -10.69
CA PHE A 410 -12.75 6.27 -10.35
C PHE A 410 -11.59 5.79 -11.19
N ASN A 411 -11.85 4.95 -12.21
CA ASN A 411 -10.83 4.33 -13.06
C ASN A 411 -9.75 3.57 -12.26
N ILE A 412 -10.15 2.96 -11.14
CA ILE A 412 -9.25 2.15 -10.32
C ILE A 412 -9.22 0.73 -10.88
N GLN A 413 -8.03 0.27 -11.27
CA GLN A 413 -7.81 -1.06 -11.80
C GLN A 413 -7.62 -2.05 -10.65
N ILE A 414 -8.43 -3.12 -10.66
CA ILE A 414 -8.28 -4.25 -9.74
C ILE A 414 -7.07 -5.06 -10.20
N ASP A 415 -6.09 -5.29 -9.32
CA ASP A 415 -4.93 -6.13 -9.62
C ASP A 415 -5.33 -7.61 -9.52
N TYR A 416 -5.86 -8.02 -8.38
CA TYR A 416 -6.43 -9.34 -8.18
C TYR A 416 -7.42 -9.38 -7.01
N LEU A 417 -8.15 -10.49 -6.91
CA LEU A 417 -9.05 -10.78 -5.79
C LEU A 417 -8.38 -11.81 -4.86
N SER A 418 -8.42 -11.55 -3.56
CA SER A 418 -7.88 -12.44 -2.53
C SER A 418 -9.02 -13.05 -1.73
N LEU A 419 -9.22 -14.37 -1.85
CA LEU A 419 -10.11 -15.12 -0.99
C LEU A 419 -9.34 -15.61 0.24
N SER A 420 -9.54 -14.92 1.36
CA SER A 420 -8.86 -15.20 2.61
C SER A 420 -9.65 -16.21 3.43
N LEU A 421 -9.02 -17.35 3.69
CA LEU A 421 -9.57 -18.51 4.37
C LEU A 421 -8.90 -18.68 5.75
N ARG A 422 -9.53 -19.41 6.66
CA ARG A 422 -8.89 -19.79 7.93
C ARG A 422 -7.70 -20.72 7.70
N ASP A 423 -6.77 -20.74 8.68
CA ASP A 423 -5.87 -21.87 8.84
C ASP A 423 -6.51 -22.87 9.82
N PRO A 424 -6.89 -24.08 9.37
CA PRO A 424 -7.49 -25.07 10.25
C PRO A 424 -6.62 -25.51 11.43
N ASN A 425 -5.30 -25.28 11.35
CA ASN A 425 -4.34 -25.63 12.39
C ASN A 425 -4.22 -24.53 13.47
N ASP A 426 -4.58 -23.29 13.16
CA ASP A 426 -4.56 -22.19 14.13
C ASP A 426 -5.87 -22.16 14.94
N LYS A 427 -5.82 -22.83 16.10
CA LYS A 427 -6.96 -22.92 17.03
C LYS A 427 -7.08 -21.73 17.99
N VAL A 428 -6.19 -20.75 17.88
CA VAL A 428 -6.16 -19.55 18.73
C VAL A 428 -6.81 -18.37 18.02
N LYS A 429 -6.43 -18.12 16.78
CA LYS A 429 -6.91 -16.96 16.00
C LYS A 429 -8.37 -17.09 15.60
N PHE A 430 -8.81 -18.27 15.18
CA PHE A 430 -10.12 -18.45 14.54
C PHE A 430 -11.17 -19.03 15.48
N TYR A 431 -12.42 -18.55 15.29
CA TYR A 431 -13.57 -19.08 16.02
C TYR A 431 -13.75 -20.59 15.80
N LYS A 432 -14.08 -21.33 16.87
CA LYS A 432 -14.13 -22.80 16.87
C LYS A 432 -15.48 -23.33 16.44
N ASP A 433 -15.73 -23.34 15.14
CA ASP A 433 -16.91 -23.97 14.51
C ASP A 433 -16.55 -24.37 13.07
N ASP A 434 -16.02 -25.59 12.93
CA ASP A 434 -15.52 -26.08 11.65
C ASP A 434 -16.63 -26.17 10.58
N LEU A 435 -17.86 -26.59 10.96
CA LEU A 435 -18.98 -26.70 10.01
C LEU A 435 -19.42 -25.32 9.48
N MET A 436 -19.44 -24.32 10.34
CA MET A 436 -19.73 -22.95 9.97
C MET A 436 -18.68 -22.43 8.98
N TRP A 437 -17.39 -22.64 9.27
CA TRP A 437 -16.30 -22.22 8.39
C TRP A 437 -16.39 -22.87 7.01
N ASP A 438 -16.55 -24.19 6.94
CA ASP A 438 -16.64 -24.92 5.69
C ASP A 438 -17.81 -24.41 4.83
N LYS A 439 -18.97 -24.15 5.44
CA LYS A 439 -20.13 -23.58 4.75
C LYS A 439 -19.86 -22.15 4.26
N ALA A 440 -19.25 -21.31 5.09
CA ALA A 440 -18.96 -19.92 4.77
C ALA A 440 -17.94 -19.81 3.62
N GLU A 441 -16.83 -20.54 3.73
CA GLU A 441 -15.78 -20.55 2.72
C GLU A 441 -16.29 -21.08 1.39
N SER A 442 -17.06 -22.18 1.41
CA SER A 442 -17.68 -22.76 0.21
C SER A 442 -18.68 -21.81 -0.46
N SER A 443 -19.51 -21.09 0.33
CA SER A 443 -20.47 -20.12 -0.21
C SER A 443 -19.78 -18.96 -0.93
N LEU A 444 -18.71 -18.38 -0.33
CA LEU A 444 -17.96 -17.33 -0.98
C LEU A 444 -17.26 -17.81 -2.25
N GLU A 445 -16.59 -18.95 -2.19
CA GLU A 445 -15.89 -19.53 -3.32
C GLU A 445 -16.85 -19.83 -4.48
N LYS A 446 -18.01 -20.39 -4.20
CA LYS A 446 -19.05 -20.68 -5.21
C LYS A 446 -19.45 -19.42 -5.98
N VAL A 447 -19.68 -18.29 -5.27
CA VAL A 447 -20.03 -17.02 -5.94
C VAL A 447 -18.93 -16.55 -6.87
N LEU A 448 -17.66 -16.66 -6.47
CA LEU A 448 -16.52 -16.26 -7.31
C LEU A 448 -16.44 -17.11 -8.58
N ILE A 449 -16.64 -18.42 -8.45
CA ILE A 449 -16.67 -19.36 -9.58
C ILE A 449 -17.83 -19.02 -10.52
N ASP A 450 -19.04 -18.84 -9.99
CA ASP A 450 -20.25 -18.54 -10.77
C ASP A 450 -20.14 -17.20 -11.52
N LEU A 451 -19.42 -16.21 -10.96
CA LEU A 451 -19.13 -14.93 -11.61
C LEU A 451 -17.95 -15.01 -12.59
N GLY A 452 -17.25 -16.15 -12.69
CA GLY A 452 -16.08 -16.32 -13.53
C GLY A 452 -14.89 -15.46 -13.12
N LEU A 453 -14.79 -15.09 -11.84
CA LEU A 453 -13.75 -14.22 -11.33
C LEU A 453 -12.47 -15.00 -11.02
N LYS A 454 -11.32 -14.45 -11.39
CA LYS A 454 -10.01 -14.98 -10.99
C LYS A 454 -9.67 -14.49 -9.58
N TYR A 455 -9.25 -15.40 -8.72
CA TYR A 455 -8.88 -15.08 -7.34
C TYR A 455 -7.72 -15.96 -6.86
N GLU A 456 -7.03 -15.46 -5.83
CA GLU A 456 -5.99 -16.19 -5.10
C GLU A 456 -6.52 -16.61 -3.73
N LYS A 457 -6.27 -17.87 -3.34
CA LYS A 457 -6.56 -18.33 -1.98
C LYS A 457 -5.42 -17.96 -1.03
N ARG A 458 -5.78 -17.32 0.10
CA ARG A 458 -4.86 -16.96 1.17
C ARG A 458 -5.27 -17.65 2.47
N ILE A 459 -4.57 -18.73 2.81
CA ILE A 459 -4.83 -19.50 4.04
C ILE A 459 -4.21 -18.77 5.23
N GLY A 460 -5.00 -18.60 6.31
CA GLY A 460 -4.58 -17.92 7.53
C GLY A 460 -4.88 -16.41 7.55
N ASP A 461 -5.30 -15.82 6.42
CA ASP A 461 -5.57 -14.37 6.30
C ASP A 461 -7.02 -13.97 6.59
N ALA A 462 -7.91 -14.94 6.86
CA ALA A 462 -9.30 -14.65 7.23
C ALA A 462 -9.39 -13.80 8.52
N ALA A 463 -10.52 -13.10 8.69
CA ALA A 463 -10.86 -12.49 9.96
C ALA A 463 -11.14 -13.58 11.02
N PHE A 464 -11.01 -13.26 12.31
CA PHE A 464 -11.24 -14.26 13.36
C PHE A 464 -12.68 -14.77 13.41
N TYR A 465 -13.62 -14.02 12.81
CA TYR A 465 -15.06 -14.28 12.79
C TYR A 465 -15.60 -14.87 11.49
N GLY A 466 -14.79 -14.92 10.41
CA GLY A 466 -15.21 -15.48 9.14
C GLY A 466 -14.29 -15.20 7.96
N PRO A 467 -14.54 -15.86 6.81
CA PRO A 467 -13.77 -15.67 5.59
C PRO A 467 -14.09 -14.33 4.93
N LYS A 468 -13.16 -13.86 4.09
CA LYS A 468 -13.30 -12.57 3.42
C LYS A 468 -12.81 -12.61 1.98
N LEU A 469 -13.43 -11.78 1.15
CA LEU A 469 -12.93 -11.40 -0.16
C LEU A 469 -12.36 -9.99 -0.07
N ASP A 470 -11.07 -9.86 -0.34
CA ASP A 470 -10.39 -8.58 -0.44
C ASP A 470 -10.12 -8.24 -1.90
N ILE A 471 -10.38 -6.99 -2.28
CA ILE A 471 -10.10 -6.47 -3.60
C ILE A 471 -8.78 -5.72 -3.51
N GLN A 472 -7.76 -6.30 -4.14
CA GLN A 472 -6.39 -5.81 -4.09
C GLN A 472 -6.11 -4.93 -5.30
N ILE A 473 -5.43 -3.82 -5.03
CA ILE A 473 -4.90 -2.93 -6.07
C ILE A 473 -3.41 -2.67 -5.80
N LYS A 474 -2.69 -2.30 -6.84
CA LYS A 474 -1.34 -1.75 -6.70
C LYS A 474 -1.37 -0.25 -6.73
N THR A 475 -0.77 0.37 -5.74
CA THR A 475 -0.53 1.82 -5.74
C THR A 475 0.44 2.19 -6.86
N ALA A 476 0.53 3.46 -7.18
CA ALA A 476 1.53 3.95 -8.13
C ALA A 476 2.98 3.71 -7.68
N GLN A 477 3.20 3.46 -6.38
CA GLN A 477 4.49 3.09 -5.79
C GLN A 477 4.73 1.57 -5.76
N ASN A 478 3.82 0.78 -6.37
CA ASN A 478 3.84 -0.68 -6.42
C ASN A 478 3.52 -1.35 -5.06
N HIS A 479 2.99 -0.62 -4.09
CA HIS A 479 2.51 -1.24 -2.86
C HIS A 479 1.15 -1.91 -3.09
N GLU A 480 1.00 -3.12 -2.58
CA GLU A 480 -0.28 -3.82 -2.58
C GLU A 480 -1.15 -3.29 -1.43
N ILE A 481 -2.36 -2.87 -1.74
CA ILE A 481 -3.33 -2.43 -0.75
C ILE A 481 -4.72 -3.00 -1.01
N THR A 482 -5.43 -3.34 0.07
CA THR A 482 -6.86 -3.67 0.01
C THR A 482 -7.66 -2.39 -0.08
N VAL A 483 -8.38 -2.19 -1.19
CA VAL A 483 -9.24 -1.02 -1.39
C VAL A 483 -10.67 -1.28 -0.94
N SER A 484 -11.17 -2.49 -1.11
CA SER A 484 -12.52 -2.90 -0.73
C SER A 484 -12.52 -4.30 -0.15
N THR A 485 -13.51 -4.63 0.67
CA THR A 485 -13.61 -5.94 1.30
C THR A 485 -15.06 -6.35 1.48
N ILE A 486 -15.32 -7.66 1.40
CA ILE A 486 -16.60 -8.29 1.75
C ILE A 486 -16.28 -9.46 2.68
N GLN A 487 -16.85 -9.47 3.89
CA GLN A 487 -16.50 -10.45 4.93
C GLN A 487 -17.77 -11.06 5.49
N LEU A 488 -17.83 -12.39 5.60
CA LEU A 488 -18.90 -13.07 6.30
C LEU A 488 -18.64 -13.14 7.79
N ASP A 489 -19.67 -12.99 8.58
CA ASP A 489 -19.61 -13.03 10.04
C ASP A 489 -20.77 -13.79 10.62
N PHE A 490 -20.46 -14.92 11.22
CA PHE A 490 -21.41 -15.76 11.94
C PHE A 490 -21.28 -15.60 13.46
N LEU A 491 -20.19 -14.99 13.92
CA LEU A 491 -19.86 -14.89 15.34
C LEU A 491 -20.58 -13.73 16.02
N MET A 492 -20.57 -12.55 15.44
CA MET A 492 -21.16 -11.35 16.05
C MET A 492 -22.67 -11.51 16.32
N PRO A 493 -23.48 -12.04 15.37
CA PRO A 493 -24.88 -12.32 15.64
C PRO A 493 -25.09 -13.25 16.84
N ASN A 494 -24.20 -14.21 17.07
CA ASN A 494 -24.24 -15.11 18.24
C ASN A 494 -23.86 -14.37 19.53
N LYS A 495 -22.76 -13.61 19.54
CA LYS A 495 -22.27 -12.89 20.73
C LYS A 495 -23.27 -11.85 21.26
N PHE A 496 -24.01 -11.20 20.34
CA PHE A 496 -25.00 -10.19 20.68
C PHE A 496 -26.44 -10.72 20.78
N ASP A 497 -26.63 -12.03 20.63
CA ASP A 497 -27.94 -12.70 20.67
C ASP A 497 -28.96 -12.08 19.70
N LEU A 498 -28.52 -11.82 18.44
CA LEU A 498 -29.41 -11.27 17.41
C LEU A 498 -30.37 -12.35 16.92
N THR A 499 -31.64 -11.95 16.70
CA THR A 499 -32.65 -12.84 16.15
C THR A 499 -33.56 -12.12 15.19
N TYR A 500 -34.19 -12.87 14.29
CA TYR A 500 -35.37 -12.46 13.53
C TYR A 500 -36.42 -13.58 13.61
N ILE A 501 -37.67 -13.22 13.39
CA ILE A 501 -38.79 -14.20 13.32
C ILE A 501 -38.86 -14.75 11.90
N ASP A 502 -38.71 -16.06 11.74
CA ASP A 502 -38.83 -16.71 10.46
C ASP A 502 -40.29 -16.91 10.02
N LYS A 503 -40.52 -17.54 8.84
CA LYS A 503 -41.84 -17.80 8.32
C LYS A 503 -42.66 -18.77 9.20
N ASP A 504 -42.01 -19.62 10.00
CA ASP A 504 -42.59 -20.59 10.90
C ASP A 504 -42.76 -20.06 12.33
N GLN A 505 -42.65 -18.73 12.51
CA GLN A 505 -42.73 -18.01 13.81
C GLN A 505 -41.61 -18.39 14.81
N LYS A 506 -40.51 -18.92 14.34
CA LYS A 506 -39.36 -19.25 15.17
C LYS A 506 -38.34 -18.12 15.19
N LEU A 507 -37.63 -17.97 16.31
CA LEU A 507 -36.49 -17.10 16.42
C LEU A 507 -35.27 -17.77 15.77
N VAL A 508 -34.72 -17.13 14.76
CA VAL A 508 -33.55 -17.61 13.99
C VAL A 508 -32.47 -16.52 14.00
N ARG A 509 -31.21 -16.93 14.01
CA ARG A 509 -30.08 -16.01 13.94
C ARG A 509 -29.80 -15.52 12.51
N PRO A 510 -29.65 -14.21 12.30
CA PRO A 510 -29.18 -13.70 11.02
C PRO A 510 -27.69 -13.99 10.86
N ILE A 511 -27.22 -13.91 9.63
CA ILE A 511 -25.79 -13.85 9.27
C ILE A 511 -25.47 -12.41 8.94
N MET A 512 -24.26 -11.94 9.24
CA MET A 512 -23.85 -10.59 8.96
C MET A 512 -22.78 -10.59 7.87
N ILE A 513 -22.89 -9.65 6.91
CA ILE A 513 -21.88 -9.38 5.91
C ILE A 513 -21.33 -7.98 6.17
N HIS A 514 -20.02 -7.87 6.41
CA HIS A 514 -19.32 -6.60 6.47
C HIS A 514 -18.87 -6.19 5.06
N ARG A 515 -19.03 -4.93 4.72
CA ARG A 515 -18.58 -4.39 3.45
C ARG A 515 -17.84 -3.07 3.64
N GLY A 516 -16.59 -3.01 3.20
CA GLY A 516 -15.87 -1.75 2.98
C GLY A 516 -15.97 -1.36 1.50
N LEU A 517 -16.63 -0.24 1.16
CA LEU A 517 -16.87 0.15 -0.23
C LEU A 517 -15.61 0.63 -0.94
N ILE A 518 -14.94 1.65 -0.36
CA ILE A 518 -13.63 2.16 -0.80
C ILE A 518 -12.60 2.14 0.35
N GLY A 519 -12.87 1.40 1.41
CA GLY A 519 -12.11 1.47 2.64
C GLY A 519 -12.21 2.85 3.29
N THR A 520 -11.07 3.45 3.64
CA THR A 520 -11.03 4.80 4.24
C THR A 520 -10.90 5.88 3.17
N TYR A 521 -11.53 7.03 3.39
CA TYR A 521 -11.39 8.20 2.50
C TYR A 521 -9.94 8.64 2.38
N GLU A 522 -9.20 8.58 3.46
CA GLU A 522 -7.80 8.98 3.54
C GLU A 522 -6.96 8.15 2.55
N ARG A 523 -6.97 6.84 2.69
CA ARG A 523 -6.21 5.93 1.81
C ARG A 523 -6.70 5.99 0.37
N PHE A 524 -8.00 6.05 0.16
CA PHE A 524 -8.58 6.12 -1.17
C PHE A 524 -8.18 7.40 -1.92
N ILE A 525 -8.21 8.57 -1.24
CA ILE A 525 -7.79 9.84 -1.84
C ILE A 525 -6.29 9.85 -2.10
N ALA A 526 -5.46 9.28 -1.20
CA ALA A 526 -4.04 9.09 -1.46
C ALA A 526 -3.82 8.31 -2.76
N THR A 527 -4.47 7.15 -2.88
CA THR A 527 -4.41 6.31 -4.09
C THR A 527 -4.87 7.05 -5.34
N LEU A 528 -5.98 7.78 -5.26
CA LEU A 528 -6.50 8.56 -6.39
C LEU A 528 -5.52 9.64 -6.84
N LEU A 529 -4.93 10.39 -5.90
CA LEU A 529 -3.91 11.40 -6.20
C LEU A 529 -2.67 10.78 -6.86
N GLU A 530 -2.23 9.62 -6.38
CA GLU A 530 -1.07 8.92 -6.93
C GLU A 530 -1.33 8.39 -8.34
N GLN A 531 -2.47 7.75 -8.57
CA GLN A 531 -2.84 7.22 -9.89
C GLN A 531 -2.99 8.32 -10.93
N THR A 532 -3.63 9.43 -10.57
CA THR A 532 -3.88 10.56 -11.46
C THR A 532 -2.72 11.56 -11.52
N LYS A 533 -1.66 11.38 -10.73
CA LYS A 533 -0.63 12.42 -10.51
C LYS A 533 -1.24 13.75 -10.06
N GLY A 534 -2.38 13.70 -9.36
CA GLY A 534 -3.14 14.86 -8.90
C GLY A 534 -3.97 15.55 -9.99
N VAL A 535 -4.04 15.02 -11.21
CA VAL A 535 -4.96 15.50 -12.25
C VAL A 535 -6.33 14.89 -12.00
N LEU A 536 -7.11 15.54 -11.17
CA LEU A 536 -8.44 15.04 -10.81
C LEU A 536 -9.44 15.27 -11.97
N PRO A 537 -10.39 14.34 -12.18
CA PRO A 537 -11.49 14.55 -13.12
C PRO A 537 -12.31 15.78 -12.73
N LEU A 538 -12.97 16.41 -13.69
CA LEU A 538 -13.66 17.70 -13.51
C LEU A 538 -14.63 17.69 -12.32
N TRP A 539 -15.40 16.62 -12.15
CA TRP A 539 -16.40 16.53 -11.08
C TRP A 539 -15.79 16.51 -9.67
N LEU A 540 -14.54 16.05 -9.53
CA LEU A 540 -13.80 16.02 -8.27
C LEU A 540 -12.91 17.25 -8.05
N ALA A 541 -12.53 17.95 -9.12
CA ALA A 541 -11.58 19.06 -9.02
C ALA A 541 -12.07 20.14 -8.04
N PRO A 542 -11.27 20.49 -7.01
CA PRO A 542 -11.66 21.52 -6.04
C PRO A 542 -11.97 22.86 -6.70
N LYS A 543 -11.17 23.21 -7.69
CA LYS A 543 -11.34 24.35 -8.57
C LYS A 543 -11.50 23.78 -9.99
N GLN A 544 -12.69 23.96 -10.58
CA GLN A 544 -13.01 23.44 -11.90
C GLN A 544 -12.60 24.41 -13.02
N VAL A 545 -12.71 25.70 -12.72
CA VAL A 545 -12.45 26.78 -13.69
C VAL A 545 -11.64 27.90 -13.01
N GLU A 546 -10.52 28.27 -13.60
CA GLU A 546 -9.78 29.50 -13.27
C GLU A 546 -10.14 30.58 -14.29
N ILE A 547 -10.66 31.70 -13.84
CA ILE A 547 -11.00 32.86 -14.67
C ILE A 547 -9.87 33.88 -14.59
N ILE A 548 -9.27 34.20 -15.73
CA ILE A 548 -8.06 35.05 -15.82
C ILE A 548 -8.39 36.28 -16.65
N PRO A 549 -8.81 37.40 -16.03
CA PRO A 549 -8.95 38.66 -16.75
C PRO A 549 -7.58 39.19 -17.18
N ILE A 550 -7.48 39.66 -18.41
CA ILE A 550 -6.23 40.20 -19.00
C ILE A 550 -5.88 41.56 -18.40
N SER A 551 -6.89 42.38 -18.08
CA SER A 551 -6.76 43.71 -17.51
C SER A 551 -7.89 44.02 -16.53
N GLU A 552 -7.74 45.10 -15.76
CA GLU A 552 -8.78 45.57 -14.86
C GLU A 552 -10.11 45.88 -15.57
N SER A 553 -10.09 46.37 -16.80
CA SER A 553 -11.28 46.63 -17.58
C SER A 553 -12.12 45.38 -17.87
N ASN A 554 -11.55 44.17 -17.73
CA ASN A 554 -12.23 42.91 -17.97
C ASN A 554 -12.80 42.29 -16.67
N LEU A 555 -12.58 42.94 -15.49
CA LEU A 555 -13.01 42.39 -14.19
C LEU A 555 -14.52 42.29 -14.02
N GLU A 556 -15.26 43.27 -14.52
CA GLU A 556 -16.72 43.26 -14.46
C GLU A 556 -17.29 42.05 -15.22
N TYR A 557 -16.77 41.80 -16.41
CA TYR A 557 -17.15 40.65 -17.22
C TYR A 557 -16.71 39.32 -16.55
N ALA A 558 -15.50 39.27 -16.00
CA ALA A 558 -15.02 38.09 -15.24
C ALA A 558 -15.93 37.76 -14.06
N ASN A 559 -16.38 38.78 -13.32
CA ASN A 559 -17.34 38.63 -12.24
C ASN A 559 -18.72 38.12 -12.75
N LEU A 560 -19.20 38.64 -13.88
CA LEU A 560 -20.44 38.15 -14.49
C LEU A 560 -20.35 36.67 -14.84
N ILE A 561 -19.25 36.23 -15.47
CA ILE A 561 -19.00 34.83 -15.80
C ILE A 561 -18.91 33.98 -14.54
N HIS A 562 -18.17 34.44 -13.53
CA HIS A 562 -18.08 33.74 -12.25
C HIS A 562 -19.44 33.52 -11.57
N GLN A 563 -20.30 34.56 -11.56
CA GLN A 563 -21.64 34.44 -11.00
C GLN A 563 -22.54 33.48 -11.79
N LYS A 564 -22.43 33.45 -13.12
CA LYS A 564 -23.14 32.48 -13.97
C LYS A 564 -22.70 31.05 -13.61
N LEU A 565 -21.39 30.79 -13.58
CA LEU A 565 -20.85 29.47 -13.18
C LEU A 565 -21.27 29.05 -11.77
N LYS A 566 -21.22 29.99 -10.81
CA LYS A 566 -21.62 29.75 -9.42
C LYS A 566 -23.09 29.37 -9.28
N LYS A 567 -24.00 30.00 -10.04
CA LYS A 567 -25.43 29.65 -10.07
C LYS A 567 -25.67 28.21 -10.52
N GLU A 568 -24.81 27.69 -11.36
CA GLU A 568 -24.85 26.31 -11.86
C GLU A 568 -23.99 25.34 -10.99
N PHE A 569 -23.59 25.77 -9.79
CA PHE A 569 -22.75 25.02 -8.86
C PHE A 569 -21.39 24.59 -9.42
N ILE A 570 -20.87 25.30 -10.44
CA ILE A 570 -19.53 25.08 -10.99
C ILE A 570 -18.51 25.86 -10.15
N ARG A 571 -17.51 25.16 -9.62
CA ARG A 571 -16.49 25.72 -8.72
C ARG A 571 -15.46 26.52 -9.52
N SER A 572 -15.69 27.84 -9.64
CA SER A 572 -14.81 28.76 -10.34
C SER A 572 -14.12 29.73 -9.39
N HIS A 573 -12.98 30.26 -9.82
CA HIS A 573 -12.19 31.26 -9.11
C HIS A 573 -11.71 32.32 -10.09
N ILE A 574 -11.61 33.59 -9.65
CA ILE A 574 -11.05 34.68 -10.47
C ILE A 574 -9.64 34.99 -9.95
N ASP A 575 -8.65 34.95 -10.81
CA ASP A 575 -7.28 35.34 -10.46
C ASP A 575 -7.11 36.84 -10.52
N LEU A 576 -7.26 37.47 -9.36
CA LEU A 576 -7.16 38.92 -9.18
C LEU A 576 -5.74 39.43 -8.92
N ARG A 577 -4.74 38.54 -8.89
CA ARG A 577 -3.34 38.96 -8.63
C ARG A 577 -2.83 39.90 -9.71
N ASP A 578 -2.02 40.87 -9.30
CA ASP A 578 -1.29 41.75 -10.24
C ASP A 578 -0.04 41.01 -10.78
N GLU A 579 -0.28 40.08 -11.72
CA GLU A 579 0.73 39.21 -12.29
C GLU A 579 0.54 39.10 -13.80
N ARG A 580 1.64 38.79 -14.51
CA ARG A 580 1.60 38.59 -15.95
C ARG A 580 0.66 37.44 -16.33
N LEU A 581 -0.07 37.57 -17.43
CA LEU A 581 -1.00 36.55 -17.96
C LEU A 581 -0.33 35.16 -18.05
N SER A 582 0.92 35.10 -18.56
CA SER A 582 1.66 33.86 -18.71
C SER A 582 1.94 33.19 -17.36
N TYR A 583 2.18 33.98 -16.30
CA TYR A 583 2.37 33.49 -14.95
C TYR A 583 1.07 32.90 -14.38
N LYS A 584 -0.05 33.62 -14.51
CA LYS A 584 -1.38 33.16 -14.06
C LYS A 584 -1.79 31.86 -14.72
N ILE A 585 -1.59 31.75 -16.04
CA ILE A 585 -1.87 30.51 -16.80
C ILE A 585 -0.97 29.36 -16.29
N ARG A 586 0.35 29.61 -16.14
CA ARG A 586 1.28 28.60 -15.65
C ARG A 586 0.94 28.13 -14.23
N ASP A 587 0.56 29.05 -13.35
CA ASP A 587 0.14 28.73 -11.99
C ASP A 587 -1.11 27.84 -11.97
N ALA A 588 -2.13 28.17 -12.78
CA ALA A 588 -3.32 27.35 -12.93
C ALA A 588 -3.00 25.94 -13.50
N GLN A 589 -2.08 25.86 -14.47
CA GLN A 589 -1.58 24.59 -15.00
C GLN A 589 -0.81 23.79 -13.93
N THR A 590 0.05 24.45 -13.15
CA THR A 590 0.79 23.81 -12.04
C THR A 590 -0.17 23.23 -10.99
N LYS A 591 -1.23 23.97 -10.68
CA LYS A 591 -2.31 23.54 -9.76
C LYS A 591 -3.32 22.60 -10.42
N LYS A 592 -3.09 22.21 -11.68
CA LYS A 592 -3.89 21.22 -12.43
C LYS A 592 -5.38 21.56 -12.49
N VAL A 593 -5.68 22.86 -12.62
CA VAL A 593 -7.05 23.32 -12.79
C VAL A 593 -7.57 22.88 -14.16
N PRO A 594 -8.71 22.15 -14.25
CA PRO A 594 -9.19 21.57 -15.51
C PRO A 594 -9.39 22.59 -16.64
N TYR A 595 -9.95 23.74 -16.33
CA TYR A 595 -10.22 24.78 -17.34
C TYR A 595 -9.69 26.14 -16.91
N GLN A 596 -9.04 26.86 -17.83
CA GLN A 596 -8.62 28.26 -17.66
C GLN A 596 -9.37 29.11 -18.68
N LEU A 597 -10.12 30.13 -18.23
CA LEU A 597 -10.76 31.10 -19.06
C LEU A 597 -9.89 32.36 -19.13
N VAL A 598 -9.45 32.72 -20.32
CA VAL A 598 -8.73 33.97 -20.55
C VAL A 598 -9.73 34.98 -21.15
N LEU A 599 -9.97 36.08 -20.41
CA LEU A 599 -10.96 37.09 -20.80
C LEU A 599 -10.28 38.40 -21.09
N GLY A 600 -10.37 38.82 -22.37
CA GLY A 600 -9.90 40.11 -22.88
C GLY A 600 -11.02 40.90 -23.47
N ASN A 601 -10.71 42.03 -24.11
CA ASN A 601 -11.71 42.93 -24.71
C ASN A 601 -12.56 42.28 -25.80
N LYS A 602 -11.99 41.34 -26.57
CA LYS A 602 -12.72 40.60 -27.60
C LYS A 602 -13.83 39.74 -27.01
N GLU A 603 -13.54 39.05 -25.90
CA GLU A 603 -14.51 38.23 -25.21
C GLU A 603 -15.64 39.08 -24.61
N VAL A 604 -15.33 40.27 -24.08
CA VAL A 604 -16.30 41.24 -23.57
C VAL A 604 -17.22 41.75 -24.70
N GLU A 605 -16.63 42.21 -25.81
CA GLU A 605 -17.36 42.78 -26.95
C GLU A 605 -18.30 41.77 -27.61
N ASN A 606 -17.84 40.52 -27.75
CA ASN A 606 -18.61 39.45 -28.40
C ASN A 606 -19.49 38.64 -27.44
N ASN A 607 -19.43 38.92 -26.14
CA ASN A 607 -20.11 38.18 -25.08
C ASN A 607 -19.78 36.66 -25.12
N THR A 608 -18.50 36.34 -25.36
CA THR A 608 -17.97 34.98 -25.48
C THR A 608 -16.96 34.72 -24.36
N ILE A 609 -16.54 33.47 -24.24
CA ILE A 609 -15.38 33.07 -23.42
C ILE A 609 -14.37 32.31 -24.27
N THR A 610 -13.09 32.49 -23.96
CA THR A 610 -12.02 31.70 -24.58
C THR A 610 -11.41 30.83 -23.46
N TYR A 611 -11.48 29.52 -23.62
CA TYR A 611 -10.94 28.59 -22.63
C TYR A 611 -9.81 27.74 -23.18
N ARG A 612 -8.99 27.28 -22.25
CA ARG A 612 -7.95 26.27 -22.43
C ARG A 612 -8.19 25.15 -21.44
N GLN A 613 -8.03 23.89 -21.84
CA GLN A 613 -8.10 22.73 -20.99
C GLN A 613 -6.70 22.38 -20.44
N TYR A 614 -6.62 21.85 -19.24
CA TYR A 614 -5.36 21.36 -18.66
C TYR A 614 -4.67 20.36 -19.61
N GLY A 615 -3.36 20.52 -19.79
CA GLY A 615 -2.55 19.66 -20.66
C GLY A 615 -2.72 19.91 -22.16
N SER A 616 -3.50 20.93 -22.56
CA SER A 616 -3.69 21.32 -23.94
C SER A 616 -3.32 22.79 -24.17
N ASP A 617 -2.67 23.07 -25.28
CA ASP A 617 -2.38 24.46 -25.75
C ASP A 617 -3.49 25.04 -26.62
N ALA A 618 -4.47 24.24 -27.00
CA ALA A 618 -5.59 24.68 -27.79
C ALA A 618 -6.46 25.71 -27.06
N GLN A 619 -6.83 26.78 -27.74
CA GLN A 619 -7.73 27.80 -27.25
C GLN A 619 -9.04 27.72 -28.05
N ILE A 620 -10.14 27.63 -27.31
CA ILE A 620 -11.48 27.47 -27.93
C ILE A 620 -12.36 28.59 -27.42
N THR A 621 -12.98 29.32 -28.40
CA THR A 621 -13.89 30.42 -28.09
C THR A 621 -15.34 29.97 -28.36
N VAL A 622 -16.19 30.10 -27.33
CA VAL A 622 -17.60 29.68 -27.38
C VAL A 622 -18.49 30.65 -26.59
N GLN A 623 -19.80 30.48 -26.73
CA GLN A 623 -20.77 31.16 -25.87
C GLN A 623 -20.71 30.57 -24.45
N ILE A 624 -20.92 31.40 -23.44
CA ILE A 624 -20.85 30.97 -22.04
C ILE A 624 -21.84 29.85 -21.72
N GLN A 625 -23.04 29.86 -22.34
CA GLN A 625 -24.01 28.80 -22.09
C GLN A 625 -23.55 27.44 -22.62
N GLU A 626 -22.97 27.42 -23.82
CA GLU A 626 -22.40 26.23 -24.43
C GLU A 626 -21.29 25.64 -23.54
N PHE A 627 -20.42 26.48 -22.96
CA PHE A 627 -19.40 26.05 -22.02
C PHE A 627 -19.99 25.47 -20.73
N ILE A 628 -20.99 26.12 -20.14
CA ILE A 628 -21.69 25.63 -18.96
C ILE A 628 -22.32 24.28 -19.23
N ASP A 629 -23.02 24.10 -20.35
CA ASP A 629 -23.67 22.84 -20.70
C ASP A 629 -22.65 21.69 -20.88
N MET A 630 -21.52 22.01 -21.53
CA MET A 630 -20.40 21.08 -21.68
C MET A 630 -19.86 20.64 -20.30
N LEU A 631 -19.60 21.58 -19.38
CA LEU A 631 -19.11 21.26 -18.03
C LEU A 631 -20.12 20.42 -17.23
N LYS A 632 -21.41 20.78 -17.30
CA LYS A 632 -22.49 20.01 -16.63
C LYS A 632 -22.56 18.58 -17.15
N GLN A 633 -22.43 18.38 -18.46
CA GLN A 633 -22.41 17.06 -19.06
C GLN A 633 -21.22 16.25 -18.54
N GLN A 634 -20.02 16.82 -18.51
CA GLN A 634 -18.82 16.13 -17.99
C GLN A 634 -18.94 15.78 -16.50
N ILE A 635 -19.48 16.71 -15.69
CA ILE A 635 -19.70 16.50 -14.27
C ILE A 635 -20.71 15.35 -14.04
N ASN A 636 -21.79 15.31 -14.81
CA ASN A 636 -22.81 14.26 -14.73
C ASN A 636 -22.25 12.90 -15.16
N ASP A 637 -21.45 12.87 -16.23
CA ASP A 637 -20.76 11.68 -16.76
C ASP A 637 -19.58 11.22 -15.88
N LYS A 638 -19.27 11.96 -14.80
CA LYS A 638 -18.13 11.68 -13.90
C LYS A 638 -16.76 11.70 -14.62
N LYS A 639 -16.63 12.58 -15.64
CA LYS A 639 -15.38 12.78 -16.40
C LYS A 639 -14.52 13.89 -15.82
#